data_b03e8b740ab01eafa70de98805e03b27
#
_entry.id   b03e8b740ab01eafa70de98805e03b27
#
_cell.length_a   1.000
_cell.length_b   1.000
_cell.length_c   1.000
_cell.angle_alpha   90.00
_cell.angle_beta   90.00
_cell.angle_gamma   90.00
#
_symmetry.space_group_name_H-M   'P 1'
#
loop_
_entity.id
_entity.type
_entity.pdbx_description
1 polymer ?
#
loop_
_entity_poly.entity_id
_entity_poly.type
_entity_poly.pdbx_seq_one_letter_code
_entity_poly.pdbx_strand_id
1 'polypeptide(L)'
;MRLALIYLLVLAGVHGTAAAAKATGSTAHHDLSIRLYPEKSELEGRDRIRIQRPENGPVHLLLSPRTRIQAVGIDGHDLPYSFKRGRLTVNPDRNESTLDVDLSLQYTCRFDDPAPVRPVNTDNPGFGVSGTISASGTFLLSGAGWYPRVADARQSFVLTVEGPDDTVAVTAGRLLGIDHQGARTVSRWQIDNPLEGLSLSAGPYVVEKRMLNGLTATTYLFPENRVLAPRYLEASLRYLKRYSDLFGAYPFDGFAVVENFFPTGYGFSGYTLMGGRVLRLPFIPETSLPHEIVHSWWGNGVLVDVTSGNWCEGLTSYTADYLIKEQASSHAATDYRRQALRNYATLVSPATDFPLSRFRSRTDPATKAVGYDKSTMVFHMLRKEVGEDAFWASLQDFYGQFRFKHASWKDLQARFEEQTGRSLDSFFRQWVDRQGAPQIRLENVRQIEDSRGCRTVGRLVQDKPFYDVTLELALDTDAGPVGQSIRLSERLTEFEIIRPTCPRSLIADPDHHLFRRLSPEEMPPTVNTLRGSDSVVMVIADRLGQRGETIALQFSEAMGLGNVRMVHEADFIAAEAEAVNLLFIGLPDQPEALRLFPRDLALVPKAFDAGGQHFDGSGDVLFAVARHPGQSGNIVALLHTLSTEAADQAALKIPHYGRYSYLAFSDGSNRIKGTWEVIDSPVMVRWDPDPPNNQGAPP
;
A
#
# COMPACT_ATOMS: atom_id res chain seq x y z
N MET A 1 1.36 -4.13 -23.59
CA MET A 1 1.81 -4.95 -22.46
C MET A 1 2.20 -4.01 -21.33
N ARG A 2 1.24 -3.50 -20.56
CA ARG A 2 1.47 -2.65 -19.37
C ARG A 2 0.69 -3.23 -18.21
N LEU A 3 1.39 -3.57 -17.20
CA LEU A 3 1.12 -4.42 -16.07
C LEU A 3 0.14 -3.80 -15.05
N ALA A 4 -0.70 -4.67 -14.48
CA ALA A 4 -1.36 -4.39 -13.22
C ALA A 4 -0.29 -4.22 -12.13
N LEU A 5 -0.26 -3.07 -11.49
CA LEU A 5 0.56 -2.84 -10.30
C LEU A 5 -0.01 -3.67 -9.14
N ILE A 6 0.66 -4.77 -8.84
CA ILE A 6 0.46 -5.45 -7.55
C ILE A 6 1.28 -4.64 -6.54
N TYR A 7 0.64 -3.72 -5.82
CA TYR A 7 1.23 -3.13 -4.62
C TYR A 7 1.09 -4.15 -3.49
N LEU A 8 2.17 -4.88 -3.27
CA LEU A 8 2.32 -5.70 -2.07
C LEU A 8 3.30 -4.95 -1.20
N LEU A 9 2.85 -4.36 -0.07
CA LEU A 9 3.81 -4.07 1.00
C LEU A 9 3.17 -3.44 2.23
N VAL A 10 3.53 -3.99 3.36
CA VAL A 10 3.22 -3.49 4.70
C VAL A 10 4.54 -3.41 5.46
N LEU A 11 4.83 -2.27 6.04
CA LEU A 11 5.67 -2.24 7.22
C LEU A 11 5.10 -3.25 8.23
N ALA A 12 5.94 -4.08 8.82
CA ALA A 12 5.53 -4.99 9.89
C ALA A 12 5.02 -4.14 11.07
N GLY A 13 3.78 -3.67 10.94
CA GLY A 13 3.06 -3.01 12.00
C GLY A 13 2.86 -4.02 13.12
N VAL A 14 3.52 -3.79 14.21
CA VAL A 14 3.33 -4.54 15.46
C VAL A 14 1.83 -4.47 15.80
N HIS A 15 1.11 -5.57 15.61
CA HIS A 15 -0.20 -5.77 16.20
C HIS A 15 0.00 -6.10 17.69
N GLY A 16 0.44 -5.10 18.42
CA GLY A 16 0.33 -5.01 19.85
C GLY A 16 -0.19 -3.59 20.09
N THR A 17 -1.14 -3.43 20.96
CA THR A 17 -1.48 -2.15 21.58
C THR A 17 -0.23 -1.65 22.31
N ALA A 18 0.76 -1.20 21.55
CA ALA A 18 1.84 -0.40 22.09
C ALA A 18 1.25 0.98 22.35
N ALA A 19 0.84 1.23 23.57
CA ALA A 19 0.87 2.58 24.08
C ALA A 19 2.24 3.11 23.68
N ALA A 20 2.28 4.28 23.01
CA ALA A 20 3.54 4.93 22.69
C ALA A 20 4.29 5.09 24.02
N ALA A 21 5.31 4.27 24.19
CA ALA A 21 6.17 4.39 25.35
C ALA A 21 6.83 5.77 25.21
N LYS A 22 6.53 6.68 26.12
CA LYS A 22 7.42 7.78 26.42
C LYS A 22 8.80 7.15 26.50
N ALA A 23 9.77 7.64 25.71
CA ALA A 23 11.12 7.14 25.73
C ALA A 23 11.62 7.17 27.19
N THR A 24 11.45 6.06 27.88
CA THR A 24 12.13 5.81 29.12
C THR A 24 13.60 5.79 28.74
N GLY A 25 14.48 6.49 29.41
CA GLY A 25 15.91 6.53 29.07
C GLY A 25 16.62 5.16 29.18
N SER A 26 15.86 4.06 29.13
CA SER A 26 16.36 2.68 29.22
C SER A 26 16.98 2.24 27.89
N THR A 27 18.15 1.60 27.98
CA THR A 27 18.81 0.91 26.84
C THR A 27 19.09 -0.53 27.21
N ALA A 28 19.09 -1.41 26.19
CA ALA A 28 19.44 -2.80 26.34
C ALA A 28 20.40 -3.22 25.24
N HIS A 29 21.45 -3.96 25.60
CA HIS A 29 22.35 -4.60 24.65
C HIS A 29 22.29 -6.11 24.83
N HIS A 30 22.03 -6.83 23.73
CA HIS A 30 21.88 -8.27 23.70
C HIS A 30 23.12 -8.92 23.08
N ASP A 31 23.66 -9.93 23.73
CA ASP A 31 24.56 -10.93 23.12
C ASP A 31 23.73 -12.22 22.97
N LEU A 32 23.06 -12.31 21.82
CA LEU A 32 22.01 -13.29 21.58
C LEU A 32 22.53 -14.40 20.67
N SER A 33 22.46 -15.63 21.14
CA SER A 33 22.77 -16.84 20.37
C SER A 33 21.52 -17.68 20.17
N ILE A 34 21.20 -17.99 18.92
CA ILE A 34 20.04 -18.79 18.52
C ILE A 34 20.50 -20.03 17.78
N ARG A 35 19.94 -21.19 18.13
CA ARG A 35 20.06 -22.42 17.38
C ARG A 35 18.71 -22.85 16.83
N LEU A 36 18.63 -23.09 15.51
CA LEU A 36 17.42 -23.47 14.80
C LEU A 36 17.32 -24.99 14.65
N TYR A 37 16.13 -25.54 14.87
CA TYR A 37 15.76 -26.95 14.72
C TYR A 37 14.52 -27.06 13.82
N PRO A 38 14.66 -26.98 12.48
CA PRO A 38 13.54 -26.99 11.54
C PRO A 38 12.66 -28.24 11.64
N GLU A 39 13.23 -29.39 11.97
CA GLU A 39 12.54 -30.67 12.13
C GLU A 39 11.59 -30.71 13.33
N LYS A 40 11.77 -29.80 14.30
CA LYS A 40 10.94 -29.65 15.50
C LYS A 40 10.11 -28.37 15.48
N SER A 41 10.31 -27.52 14.47
CA SER A 41 9.78 -26.13 14.43
C SER A 41 10.17 -25.34 15.69
N GLU A 42 11.40 -25.53 16.19
CA GLU A 42 11.86 -25.02 17.49
C GLU A 42 13.15 -24.21 17.35
N LEU A 43 13.33 -23.25 18.22
CA LEU A 43 14.63 -22.62 18.48
C LEU A 43 15.04 -22.80 19.94
N GLU A 44 16.35 -22.89 20.17
CA GLU A 44 17.01 -22.71 21.45
C GLU A 44 17.69 -21.34 21.45
N GLY A 45 17.42 -20.53 22.48
CA GLY A 45 17.99 -19.19 22.64
C GLY A 45 18.81 -19.08 23.92
N ARG A 46 19.95 -18.40 23.82
CA ARG A 46 20.77 -17.95 24.95
C ARG A 46 21.05 -16.48 24.76
N ASP A 47 20.73 -15.68 25.75
CA ASP A 47 20.89 -14.24 25.68
C ASP A 47 21.55 -13.72 26.96
N ARG A 48 22.55 -12.89 26.78
CA ARG A 48 23.11 -12.06 27.84
C ARG A 48 22.74 -10.61 27.56
N ILE A 49 21.91 -10.04 28.45
CA ILE A 49 21.27 -8.76 28.25
C ILE A 49 21.84 -7.78 29.26
N ARG A 50 22.56 -6.78 28.78
CA ARG A 50 22.97 -5.63 29.60
C ARG A 50 21.92 -4.54 29.49
N ILE A 51 21.26 -4.23 30.60
CA ILE A 51 20.15 -3.28 30.66
C ILE A 51 20.57 -2.09 31.51
N GLN A 52 20.54 -0.89 30.93
CA GLN A 52 20.67 0.38 31.65
C GLN A 52 19.29 0.96 31.90
N ARG A 53 19.00 1.29 33.15
CA ARG A 53 17.68 1.74 33.59
C ARG A 53 17.78 3.12 34.27
N PRO A 54 16.79 4.00 34.10
CA PRO A 54 16.73 5.27 34.84
C PRO A 54 16.32 5.09 36.30
N GLU A 55 15.64 3.99 36.64
CA GLU A 55 15.07 3.74 37.96
C GLU A 55 15.24 2.25 38.36
N ASN A 56 15.33 2.01 39.68
CA ASN A 56 15.31 0.68 40.24
C ASN A 56 13.88 0.10 40.18
N GLY A 57 13.76 -1.20 39.91
CA GLY A 57 12.47 -1.88 39.86
C GLY A 57 12.54 -3.22 39.13
N PRO A 58 11.41 -3.89 38.91
CA PRO A 58 11.36 -5.11 38.17
C PRO A 58 11.76 -4.91 36.70
N VAL A 59 12.46 -5.87 36.13
CA VAL A 59 12.75 -5.93 34.69
C VAL A 59 11.67 -6.79 34.04
N HIS A 60 11.08 -6.25 32.98
CA HIS A 60 10.08 -6.94 32.19
C HIS A 60 10.61 -7.30 30.80
N LEU A 61 10.57 -8.59 30.47
CA LEU A 61 10.93 -9.11 29.15
C LEU A 61 9.69 -9.69 28.49
N LEU A 62 9.56 -9.48 27.20
CA LEU A 62 8.45 -10.00 26.39
C LEU A 62 8.99 -11.11 25.47
N LEU A 63 8.35 -12.28 25.55
CA LEU A 63 8.62 -13.47 24.75
C LEU A 63 7.30 -14.07 24.26
N SER A 64 7.36 -15.06 23.38
CA SER A 64 6.19 -15.86 23.02
C SER A 64 5.60 -16.53 24.27
N PRO A 65 4.27 -16.55 24.44
CA PRO A 65 3.62 -17.31 25.51
C PRO A 65 3.97 -18.81 25.51
N ARG A 66 4.43 -19.35 24.37
CA ARG A 66 4.86 -20.75 24.20
C ARG A 66 6.29 -21.00 24.67
N THR A 67 7.02 -19.96 25.07
CA THR A 67 8.42 -20.08 25.52
C THR A 67 8.52 -20.93 26.79
N ARG A 68 9.49 -21.82 26.80
CA ARG A 68 9.89 -22.57 28.00
C ARG A 68 11.21 -21.99 28.48
N ILE A 69 11.16 -21.33 29.64
CA ILE A 69 12.35 -20.78 30.30
C ILE A 69 13.10 -21.92 30.96
N GLN A 70 14.38 -22.04 30.68
CA GLN A 70 15.27 -23.07 31.24
C GLN A 70 16.10 -22.53 32.39
N ALA A 71 16.65 -21.29 32.24
CA ALA A 71 17.41 -20.63 33.27
C ALA A 71 17.26 -19.12 33.17
N VAL A 72 17.26 -18.44 34.30
CA VAL A 72 17.36 -16.98 34.45
C VAL A 72 18.37 -16.68 35.53
N GLY A 73 19.36 -15.84 35.26
CA GLY A 73 20.39 -15.48 36.22
C GLY A 73 20.88 -14.05 36.08
N ILE A 74 21.47 -13.55 37.13
CA ILE A 74 22.24 -12.28 37.16
C ILE A 74 23.64 -12.63 37.67
N ASP A 75 24.69 -12.15 36.98
CA ASP A 75 26.11 -12.34 37.35
C ASP A 75 26.46 -13.81 37.65
N GLY A 76 25.84 -14.75 36.94
CA GLY A 76 26.07 -16.20 37.08
C GLY A 76 25.30 -16.87 38.21
N HIS A 77 24.43 -16.17 38.92
CA HIS A 77 23.57 -16.70 39.97
C HIS A 77 22.12 -16.83 39.50
N ASP A 78 21.48 -17.96 39.76
CA ASP A 78 20.09 -18.18 39.43
C ASP A 78 19.17 -17.17 40.15
N LEU A 79 18.20 -16.66 39.42
CA LEU A 79 17.28 -15.67 39.94
C LEU A 79 15.81 -16.16 39.92
N PRO A 80 15.03 -15.91 40.99
CA PRO A 80 13.59 -16.15 40.94
C PRO A 80 12.91 -15.28 39.89
N TYR A 81 12.03 -15.87 39.09
CA TYR A 81 11.28 -15.18 38.07
C TYR A 81 9.82 -15.55 38.05
N SER A 82 8.99 -14.74 37.41
CA SER A 82 7.62 -15.04 37.06
C SER A 82 7.45 -14.94 35.55
N PHE A 83 6.95 -16.02 34.93
CA PHE A 83 6.61 -16.01 33.51
C PHE A 83 5.11 -16.26 33.31
N LYS A 84 4.38 -15.26 32.82
CA LYS A 84 2.92 -15.34 32.60
C LYS A 84 2.55 -14.68 31.29
N ARG A 85 1.81 -15.38 30.42
CA ARG A 85 1.29 -14.86 29.15
C ARG A 85 2.34 -14.13 28.30
N GLY A 86 3.56 -14.68 28.26
CA GLY A 86 4.64 -14.10 27.46
C GLY A 86 5.42 -12.98 28.15
N ARG A 87 5.07 -12.58 29.37
CA ARG A 87 5.81 -11.60 30.16
C ARG A 87 6.66 -12.32 31.21
N LEU A 88 7.96 -12.20 31.09
CA LEU A 88 8.95 -12.58 32.11
C LEU A 88 9.21 -11.37 32.99
N THR A 89 9.06 -11.53 34.30
CA THR A 89 9.36 -10.50 35.30
C THR A 89 10.44 -11.02 36.22
N VAL A 90 11.50 -10.23 36.34
CA VAL A 90 12.67 -10.49 37.20
C VAL A 90 12.85 -9.33 38.16
N ASN A 91 13.10 -9.60 39.42
CA ASN A 91 13.41 -8.60 40.44
C ASN A 91 14.90 -8.69 40.77
N PRO A 92 15.76 -7.81 40.21
CA PRO A 92 17.16 -7.71 40.64
C PRO A 92 17.21 -7.33 42.12
N ASP A 93 18.17 -7.86 42.87
CA ASP A 93 18.29 -7.59 44.31
C ASP A 93 18.42 -6.09 44.59
N ARG A 94 17.75 -5.65 45.69
CA ARG A 94 17.58 -4.21 46.04
C ARG A 94 18.84 -3.56 46.60
N ASN A 95 19.94 -4.29 46.79
CA ASN A 95 21.12 -3.79 47.49
C ASN A 95 22.21 -3.17 46.58
N GLU A 96 22.03 -3.23 45.25
CA GLU A 96 22.98 -2.63 44.35
C GLU A 96 22.54 -1.21 43.95
N SER A 97 23.41 -0.24 44.21
CA SER A 97 23.26 1.15 43.80
C SER A 97 23.39 1.35 42.28
N THR A 98 23.61 0.27 41.53
CA THR A 98 23.81 0.34 40.09
C THR A 98 22.48 0.18 39.36
N LEU A 99 22.21 1.11 38.44
CA LEU A 99 21.05 1.04 37.52
C LEU A 99 21.26 0.04 36.37
N ASP A 100 22.47 -0.53 36.25
CA ASP A 100 22.86 -1.50 35.24
C ASP A 100 22.56 -2.93 35.74
N VAL A 101 21.98 -3.76 34.87
CA VAL A 101 21.66 -5.16 35.16
C VAL A 101 22.21 -6.04 34.05
N ASP A 102 23.03 -7.04 34.40
CA ASP A 102 23.56 -8.09 33.50
C ASP A 102 22.73 -9.37 33.69
N LEU A 103 21.72 -9.56 32.83
CA LEU A 103 20.77 -10.67 32.90
C LEU A 103 21.15 -11.75 31.89
N SER A 104 21.21 -13.01 32.34
CA SER A 104 21.33 -14.19 31.45
C SER A 104 20.05 -14.96 31.37
N LEU A 105 19.70 -15.40 30.18
CA LEU A 105 18.47 -16.16 29.89
C LEU A 105 18.77 -17.35 28.98
N GLN A 106 18.24 -18.53 29.31
CA GLN A 106 18.21 -19.70 28.44
C GLN A 106 16.76 -20.15 28.25
N TYR A 107 16.38 -20.44 27.03
CA TYR A 107 15.00 -20.77 26.69
C TYR A 107 14.90 -21.60 25.42
N THR A 108 13.76 -22.27 25.26
CA THR A 108 13.30 -22.86 23.98
C THR A 108 11.92 -22.37 23.63
N CYS A 109 11.64 -22.28 22.33
CA CYS A 109 10.32 -21.88 21.85
C CYS A 109 10.01 -22.53 20.51
N ARG A 110 8.75 -22.93 20.33
CA ARG A 110 8.24 -23.51 19.08
C ARG A 110 7.51 -22.46 18.25
N PHE A 111 7.80 -22.46 16.94
CA PHE A 111 7.20 -21.58 15.93
C PHE A 111 6.74 -22.41 14.75
N ASP A 112 5.46 -22.67 14.66
CA ASP A 112 4.83 -23.58 13.70
C ASP A 112 3.58 -22.99 13.06
N ASP A 113 3.54 -21.67 12.89
CA ASP A 113 2.46 -21.02 12.18
C ASP A 113 2.38 -21.58 10.75
N PRO A 114 1.20 -21.97 10.24
CA PRO A 114 1.07 -22.55 8.93
C PRO A 114 1.38 -21.51 7.84
N ALA A 115 2.43 -21.75 7.05
CA ALA A 115 2.79 -20.89 5.93
C ALA A 115 1.86 -21.13 4.74
N PRO A 116 1.19 -20.11 4.18
CA PRO A 116 0.26 -20.28 3.06
C PRO A 116 1.01 -20.61 1.77
N VAL A 117 0.47 -21.56 1.01
CA VAL A 117 1.01 -21.93 -0.32
C VAL A 117 0.56 -20.95 -1.41
N ARG A 118 -0.57 -20.27 -1.20
CA ARG A 118 -1.15 -19.28 -2.13
C ARG A 118 -1.48 -18.00 -1.37
N PRO A 119 -1.41 -16.83 -2.03
CA PRO A 119 -1.92 -15.60 -1.45
C PRO A 119 -3.40 -15.76 -1.12
N VAL A 120 -3.76 -15.50 0.14
CA VAL A 120 -5.15 -15.56 0.61
C VAL A 120 -5.82 -14.20 0.46
N ASN A 121 -5.06 -13.13 0.66
CA ASN A 121 -5.53 -11.76 0.59
C ASN A 121 -4.36 -10.84 0.18
N THR A 122 -4.62 -9.87 -0.70
CA THR A 122 -3.62 -8.88 -1.13
C THR A 122 -3.41 -7.76 -0.12
N ASP A 123 -4.33 -7.59 0.81
CA ASP A 123 -4.30 -6.53 1.82
C ASP A 123 -3.59 -6.95 3.12
N ASN A 124 -3.33 -8.24 3.33
CA ASN A 124 -2.54 -8.76 4.43
C ASN A 124 -1.40 -9.66 3.93
N PRO A 125 -0.20 -9.12 3.68
CA PRO A 125 0.93 -9.86 3.13
C PRO A 125 1.53 -10.92 4.07
N GLY A 126 1.26 -10.83 5.36
CA GLY A 126 1.71 -11.82 6.36
C GLY A 126 0.78 -13.00 6.53
N PHE A 127 -0.45 -12.91 6.01
CA PHE A 127 -1.47 -13.97 6.11
C PHE A 127 -1.67 -14.55 7.52
N GLY A 128 -1.39 -13.74 8.55
CA GLY A 128 -1.46 -14.16 9.96
C GLY A 128 -0.24 -14.95 10.45
N VAL A 129 0.78 -15.16 9.62
CA VAL A 129 2.03 -15.83 10.03
C VAL A 129 2.88 -14.84 10.80
N SER A 130 3.19 -15.14 12.04
CA SER A 130 4.10 -14.35 12.90
C SER A 130 5.45 -15.04 13.09
N GLY A 131 5.44 -16.36 13.18
CA GLY A 131 6.64 -17.15 13.37
C GLY A 131 6.51 -18.59 12.89
N THR A 132 7.39 -18.98 11.97
CA THR A 132 7.49 -20.37 11.50
C THR A 132 8.95 -20.74 11.27
N ILE A 133 9.28 -21.95 11.71
CA ILE A 133 10.58 -22.61 11.50
C ILE A 133 10.29 -23.95 10.85
N SER A 134 10.77 -24.16 9.63
CA SER A 134 10.50 -25.37 8.85
C SER A 134 11.70 -25.73 7.96
N ALA A 135 11.67 -26.92 7.35
CA ALA A 135 12.67 -27.32 6.36
C ALA A 135 12.73 -26.40 5.13
N SER A 136 11.64 -25.69 4.81
CA SER A 136 11.60 -24.72 3.71
C SER A 136 12.26 -23.38 4.05
N GLY A 137 12.42 -23.07 5.34
CA GLY A 137 13.00 -21.84 5.83
C GLY A 137 12.46 -21.42 7.19
N THR A 138 13.03 -20.32 7.70
CA THR A 138 12.64 -19.68 8.95
C THR A 138 12.14 -18.26 8.65
N PHE A 139 11.03 -17.90 9.27
CA PHE A 139 10.47 -16.57 9.26
C PHE A 139 9.97 -16.23 10.66
N LEU A 140 10.59 -15.24 11.31
CA LEU A 140 10.25 -14.80 12.67
C LEU A 140 10.14 -13.29 12.69
N LEU A 141 8.93 -12.76 12.85
CA LEU A 141 8.71 -11.34 13.09
C LEU A 141 9.07 -10.98 14.54
N SER A 142 9.42 -9.72 14.78
CA SER A 142 9.69 -9.23 16.13
C SER A 142 8.52 -9.46 17.10
N GLY A 143 7.29 -9.37 16.61
CA GLY A 143 6.06 -9.63 17.36
C GLY A 143 5.83 -11.09 17.74
N ALA A 144 6.52 -12.05 17.12
CA ALA A 144 6.43 -13.47 17.47
C ALA A 144 7.01 -13.78 18.86
N GLY A 145 7.85 -12.88 19.40
CA GLY A 145 8.46 -13.06 20.71
C GLY A 145 9.53 -14.17 20.72
N TRP A 146 10.33 -14.27 19.66
CA TRP A 146 11.36 -15.28 19.50
C TRP A 146 12.65 -14.98 20.27
N TYR A 147 12.79 -13.76 20.78
CA TYR A 147 13.88 -13.34 21.67
C TYR A 147 13.31 -12.52 22.84
N PRO A 148 14.03 -12.38 23.97
CA PRO A 148 13.56 -11.67 25.15
C PRO A 148 13.65 -10.16 24.94
N ARG A 149 12.60 -9.55 24.39
CA ARG A 149 12.53 -8.12 24.16
C ARG A 149 12.35 -7.36 25.48
N VAL A 150 13.27 -6.49 25.83
CA VAL A 150 13.14 -5.62 27.02
C VAL A 150 12.03 -4.61 26.74
N ALA A 151 11.02 -4.57 27.62
CA ALA A 151 9.92 -3.63 27.48
C ALA A 151 10.41 -2.19 27.64
N ASP A 152 9.94 -1.32 26.74
CA ASP A 152 10.19 0.13 26.80
C ASP A 152 11.68 0.56 26.74
N ALA A 153 12.56 -0.30 26.17
CA ALA A 153 13.98 0.00 26.00
C ALA A 153 14.37 0.08 24.52
N ARG A 154 15.36 0.94 24.23
CA ARG A 154 16.07 0.95 22.94
C ARG A 154 17.08 -0.18 22.94
N GLN A 155 17.05 -1.03 21.90
CA GLN A 155 17.79 -2.29 21.90
C GLN A 155 18.82 -2.36 20.77
N SER A 156 20.04 -2.82 21.10
CA SER A 156 21.11 -3.17 20.16
C SER A 156 21.52 -4.63 20.35
N PHE A 157 22.16 -5.25 19.33
CA PHE A 157 22.42 -6.67 19.36
C PHE A 157 23.76 -7.05 18.76
N VAL A 158 24.41 -8.05 19.37
CA VAL A 158 25.30 -8.98 18.69
C VAL A 158 24.49 -10.30 18.58
N LEU A 159 24.21 -10.74 17.36
CA LEU A 159 23.39 -11.92 17.11
C LEU A 159 24.20 -13.01 16.42
N THR A 160 24.21 -14.19 17.00
CA THR A 160 24.73 -15.42 16.38
C THR A 160 23.57 -16.36 16.11
N VAL A 161 23.39 -16.79 14.86
CA VAL A 161 22.37 -17.77 14.46
C VAL A 161 23.04 -18.99 13.89
N GLU A 162 22.81 -20.15 14.52
CA GLU A 162 23.27 -21.46 14.09
C GLU A 162 22.08 -22.23 13.48
N GLY A 163 22.16 -22.56 12.21
CA GLY A 163 21.17 -23.38 11.49
C GLY A 163 21.77 -24.70 11.01
N PRO A 164 20.96 -25.58 10.40
CA PRO A 164 21.48 -26.73 9.63
C PRO A 164 22.46 -26.29 8.55
N ASP A 165 23.17 -27.25 7.97
CA ASP A 165 24.05 -26.97 6.82
C ASP A 165 23.29 -26.21 5.71
N ASP A 166 24.01 -25.29 5.04
CA ASP A 166 23.47 -24.37 4.01
C ASP A 166 22.38 -23.36 4.49
N THR A 167 22.01 -23.33 5.77
CA THR A 167 21.03 -22.38 6.29
C THR A 167 21.68 -21.07 6.69
N VAL A 168 21.61 -20.07 5.83
CA VAL A 168 22.09 -18.71 6.10
C VAL A 168 20.97 -17.89 6.75
N ALA A 169 21.28 -17.20 7.85
CA ALA A 169 20.33 -16.33 8.53
C ALA A 169 20.56 -14.86 8.15
N VAL A 170 19.44 -14.13 8.00
CA VAL A 170 19.41 -12.70 7.62
C VAL A 170 18.55 -11.92 8.61
N THR A 171 19.08 -10.81 9.07
CA THR A 171 18.38 -9.85 9.94
C THR A 171 18.83 -8.41 9.62
N ALA A 172 18.31 -7.43 10.34
CA ALA A 172 18.81 -6.05 10.29
C ALA A 172 20.27 -5.95 10.76
N GLY A 173 20.95 -4.89 10.32
CA GLY A 173 22.32 -4.58 10.75
C GLY A 173 23.42 -5.09 9.80
N ARG A 174 24.62 -5.18 10.32
CA ARG A 174 25.84 -5.54 9.56
C ARG A 174 26.17 -7.01 9.75
N LEU A 175 26.30 -7.75 8.64
CA LEU A 175 26.79 -9.12 8.63
C LEU A 175 28.29 -9.12 8.99
N LEU A 176 28.66 -9.79 10.06
CA LEU A 176 30.06 -9.98 10.47
C LEU A 176 30.73 -11.17 9.78
N GLY A 177 29.96 -12.23 9.49
CA GLY A 177 30.45 -13.41 8.79
C GLY A 177 29.45 -14.54 8.72
N ILE A 178 29.70 -15.46 7.79
CA ILE A 178 29.01 -16.74 7.63
C ILE A 178 30.09 -17.81 7.66
N ASP A 179 30.01 -18.73 8.61
CA ASP A 179 30.99 -19.82 8.79
C ASP A 179 30.29 -21.18 8.73
N HIS A 180 30.85 -22.10 7.97
CA HIS A 180 30.42 -23.50 7.94
C HIS A 180 31.18 -24.32 8.97
N GLN A 181 30.46 -24.93 9.91
CA GLN A 181 31.03 -25.71 11.02
C GLN A 181 30.43 -27.12 11.04
N GLY A 182 31.07 -28.06 10.31
CA GLY A 182 30.54 -29.41 10.14
C GLY A 182 29.21 -29.40 9.41
N ALA A 183 28.16 -29.94 10.05
CA ALA A 183 26.79 -29.97 9.51
C ALA A 183 25.95 -28.74 9.87
N ARG A 184 26.58 -27.61 10.21
CA ARG A 184 25.90 -26.39 10.60
C ARG A 184 26.52 -25.16 9.97
N THR A 185 25.69 -24.19 9.70
CA THR A 185 26.09 -22.85 9.25
C THR A 185 25.80 -21.83 10.36
N VAL A 186 26.78 -20.98 10.63
CA VAL A 186 26.72 -19.94 11.66
C VAL A 186 26.77 -18.56 11.00
N SER A 187 25.72 -17.79 11.15
CA SER A 187 25.64 -16.40 10.68
C SER A 187 25.78 -15.45 11.87
N ARG A 188 26.68 -14.44 11.79
CA ARG A 188 26.90 -13.46 12.86
C ARG A 188 26.56 -12.06 12.38
N TRP A 189 25.80 -11.32 13.18
CA TRP A 189 25.30 -9.99 12.88
C TRP A 189 25.57 -9.02 14.02
N GLN A 190 25.77 -7.75 13.68
CA GLN A 190 25.88 -6.65 14.62
C GLN A 190 24.85 -5.57 14.29
N ILE A 191 24.07 -5.17 15.27
CA ILE A 191 23.01 -4.16 15.16
C ILE A 191 23.30 -3.08 16.18
N ASP A 192 23.95 -2.01 15.72
CA ASP A 192 24.36 -0.88 16.56
C ASP A 192 23.26 0.17 16.68
N ASN A 193 22.47 0.39 15.61
CA ASN A 193 21.35 1.31 15.63
C ASN A 193 20.18 0.67 16.37
N PRO A 194 19.61 1.35 17.37
CA PRO A 194 18.50 0.82 18.14
C PRO A 194 17.29 0.54 17.26
N LEU A 195 16.74 -0.67 17.37
CA LEU A 195 15.54 -1.10 16.66
C LEU A 195 14.35 -1.18 17.63
N GLU A 196 13.15 -0.99 17.09
CA GLU A 196 11.90 -1.27 17.81
C GLU A 196 11.63 -2.78 17.93
N GLY A 197 12.19 -3.56 17.03
CA GLY A 197 12.09 -5.00 17.05
C GLY A 197 12.98 -5.66 16.01
N LEU A 198 13.42 -6.87 16.32
CA LEU A 198 14.31 -7.68 15.48
C LEU A 198 13.51 -8.79 14.81
N SER A 199 13.55 -8.85 13.48
CA SER A 199 13.00 -9.95 12.68
C SER A 199 14.13 -10.81 12.14
N LEU A 200 13.87 -12.11 11.93
CA LEU A 200 14.84 -13.09 11.45
C LEU A 200 14.26 -13.90 10.30
N SER A 201 15.01 -13.98 9.21
CA SER A 201 14.76 -14.90 8.10
C SER A 201 15.94 -15.84 7.94
N ALA A 202 15.71 -17.11 7.63
CA ALA A 202 16.81 -18.03 7.33
C ALA A 202 16.37 -19.06 6.28
N GLY A 203 17.34 -19.51 5.47
CA GLY A 203 17.09 -20.49 4.43
C GLY A 203 18.36 -20.88 3.69
N PRO A 204 18.27 -21.79 2.70
CA PRO A 204 19.41 -22.24 1.89
C PRO A 204 19.76 -21.19 0.82
N TYR A 205 20.14 -19.99 1.27
CA TYR A 205 20.38 -18.85 0.38
C TYR A 205 21.70 -18.92 -0.35
N VAL A 206 21.66 -18.63 -1.65
CA VAL A 206 22.81 -18.17 -2.43
C VAL A 206 22.98 -16.68 -2.20
N VAL A 207 24.14 -16.29 -1.68
CA VAL A 207 24.42 -14.89 -1.32
C VAL A 207 25.28 -14.24 -2.40
N GLU A 208 24.77 -13.16 -3.01
CA GLU A 208 25.55 -12.33 -3.95
C GLU A 208 25.57 -10.89 -3.46
N LYS A 209 26.73 -10.23 -3.58
CA LYS A 209 26.96 -8.88 -3.07
C LYS A 209 27.63 -8.02 -4.13
N ARG A 210 27.19 -6.76 -4.22
CA ARG A 210 27.85 -5.69 -5.01
C ARG A 210 28.01 -4.43 -4.19
N MET A 211 29.05 -3.67 -4.54
CA MET A 211 29.32 -2.37 -3.92
C MET A 211 29.52 -1.32 -5.00
N LEU A 212 29.02 -0.11 -4.73
CA LEU A 212 29.21 1.07 -5.59
C LEU A 212 29.29 2.31 -4.69
N ASN A 213 30.40 3.07 -4.78
CA ASN A 213 30.57 4.33 -4.05
C ASN A 213 30.29 4.25 -2.54
N GLY A 214 30.73 3.17 -1.90
CA GLY A 214 30.49 2.94 -0.47
C GLY A 214 29.11 2.35 -0.13
N LEU A 215 28.18 2.30 -1.08
CA LEU A 215 26.89 1.67 -0.91
C LEU A 215 26.99 0.16 -1.20
N THR A 216 26.34 -0.64 -0.38
CA THR A 216 26.34 -2.10 -0.50
C THR A 216 24.92 -2.59 -0.81
N ALA A 217 24.79 -3.44 -1.82
CA ALA A 217 23.59 -4.24 -2.07
C ALA A 217 23.91 -5.74 -1.98
N THR A 218 23.01 -6.50 -1.37
CA THR A 218 23.14 -7.94 -1.22
C THR A 218 21.84 -8.63 -1.63
N THR A 219 21.94 -9.83 -2.21
CA THR A 219 20.78 -10.70 -2.43
C THR A 219 20.96 -11.99 -1.69
N TYR A 220 19.89 -12.46 -1.04
CA TYR A 220 19.78 -13.76 -0.38
C TYR A 220 18.64 -14.48 -1.09
N LEU A 221 18.95 -15.25 -2.13
CA LEU A 221 17.97 -15.92 -2.97
C LEU A 221 18.12 -17.43 -2.88
N PHE A 222 17.01 -18.14 -3.00
CA PHE A 222 17.07 -19.60 -3.13
C PHE A 222 17.77 -20.01 -4.44
N PRO A 223 18.40 -21.19 -4.49
CA PRO A 223 19.20 -21.61 -5.64
C PRO A 223 18.49 -21.47 -7.00
N GLU A 224 17.19 -21.79 -7.05
CA GLU A 224 16.39 -21.71 -8.27
C GLU A 224 16.14 -20.28 -8.78
N ASN A 225 16.24 -19.28 -7.91
CA ASN A 225 16.04 -17.86 -8.23
C ASN A 225 17.37 -17.05 -8.29
N ARG A 226 18.52 -17.71 -8.12
CA ARG A 226 19.84 -17.06 -8.21
C ARG A 226 20.03 -16.20 -9.46
N VAL A 227 19.47 -16.64 -10.58
CA VAL A 227 19.54 -15.91 -11.88
C VAL A 227 19.00 -14.48 -11.79
N LEU A 228 18.18 -14.15 -10.80
CA LEU A 228 17.61 -12.82 -10.59
C LEU A 228 18.57 -11.85 -9.87
N ALA A 229 19.61 -12.38 -9.20
CA ALA A 229 20.51 -11.57 -8.35
C ALA A 229 21.14 -10.36 -9.07
N PRO A 230 21.72 -10.47 -10.29
CA PRO A 230 22.35 -9.34 -10.95
C PRO A 230 21.41 -8.16 -11.15
N ARG A 231 20.16 -8.43 -11.52
CA ARG A 231 19.12 -7.41 -11.76
C ARG A 231 18.73 -6.69 -10.48
N TYR A 232 18.52 -7.43 -9.38
CA TYR A 232 18.16 -6.84 -8.09
C TYR A 232 19.31 -6.04 -7.47
N LEU A 233 20.54 -6.51 -7.60
CA LEU A 233 21.73 -5.80 -7.14
C LEU A 233 21.94 -4.48 -7.86
N GLU A 234 21.82 -4.48 -9.19
CA GLU A 234 21.93 -3.26 -10.01
C GLU A 234 20.83 -2.25 -9.67
N ALA A 235 19.57 -2.70 -9.61
CA ALA A 235 18.44 -1.83 -9.28
C ALA A 235 18.59 -1.27 -7.84
N SER A 236 18.98 -2.09 -6.87
CA SER A 236 19.19 -1.64 -5.49
C SER A 236 20.26 -0.54 -5.41
N LEU A 237 21.42 -0.74 -6.02
CA LEU A 237 22.49 0.27 -6.00
C LEU A 237 22.08 1.57 -6.69
N ARG A 238 21.36 1.49 -7.81
CA ARG A 238 20.82 2.66 -8.51
C ARG A 238 19.88 3.47 -7.61
N TYR A 239 18.95 2.82 -6.90
CA TYR A 239 18.01 3.50 -6.02
C TYR A 239 18.65 3.96 -4.70
N LEU A 240 19.56 3.18 -4.12
CA LEU A 240 20.33 3.63 -2.95
C LEU A 240 21.07 4.93 -3.25
N LYS A 241 21.77 4.99 -4.39
CA LYS A 241 22.45 6.23 -4.81
C LYS A 241 21.46 7.38 -4.98
N ARG A 242 20.41 7.17 -5.76
CA ARG A 242 19.40 8.19 -6.05
C ARG A 242 18.79 8.79 -4.77
N TYR A 243 18.36 7.96 -3.83
CA TYR A 243 17.72 8.45 -2.63
C TYR A 243 18.71 8.98 -1.60
N SER A 244 19.97 8.52 -1.62
CA SER A 244 21.05 9.17 -0.86
C SER A 244 21.31 10.59 -1.35
N ASP A 245 21.29 10.81 -2.66
CA ASP A 245 21.44 12.15 -3.24
C ASP A 245 20.23 13.06 -2.89
N LEU A 246 19.03 12.48 -2.77
CA LEU A 246 17.78 13.21 -2.56
C LEU A 246 17.51 13.53 -1.08
N PHE A 247 17.77 12.59 -0.16
CA PHE A 247 17.41 12.71 1.26
C PHE A 247 18.61 12.85 2.21
N GLY A 248 19.80 12.53 1.74
CA GLY A 248 21.00 12.41 2.56
C GLY A 248 21.49 10.96 2.70
N ALA A 249 22.61 10.79 3.37
CA ALA A 249 23.33 9.51 3.44
C ALA A 249 22.43 8.34 3.88
N TYR A 250 22.60 7.20 3.19
CA TYR A 250 21.90 5.96 3.54
C TYR A 250 22.13 5.58 5.01
N PRO A 251 21.09 5.25 5.78
CA PRO A 251 21.22 5.13 7.25
C PRO A 251 21.86 3.82 7.73
N PHE A 252 21.96 2.79 6.90
CA PHE A 252 22.41 1.45 7.28
C PHE A 252 23.72 1.03 6.56
N ASP A 253 24.32 -0.08 6.96
CA ASP A 253 25.57 -0.58 6.35
C ASP A 253 25.38 -1.11 4.91
N GLY A 254 24.16 -1.50 4.55
CA GLY A 254 23.79 -2.00 3.23
C GLY A 254 22.32 -2.33 3.13
N PHE A 255 21.85 -2.60 1.92
CA PHE A 255 20.49 -3.03 1.64
C PHE A 255 20.47 -4.44 1.07
N ALA A 256 19.57 -5.28 1.56
CA ALA A 256 19.43 -6.64 1.06
C ALA A 256 18.04 -6.92 0.48
N VAL A 257 18.01 -7.70 -0.60
CA VAL A 257 16.79 -8.34 -1.10
C VAL A 257 16.83 -9.81 -0.70
N VAL A 258 15.86 -10.21 0.12
CA VAL A 258 15.79 -11.54 0.72
C VAL A 258 14.56 -12.27 0.20
N GLU A 259 14.76 -13.51 -0.24
CA GLU A 259 13.65 -14.36 -0.67
C GLU A 259 12.99 -15.07 0.50
N ASN A 260 11.65 -15.05 0.53
CA ASN A 260 10.87 -15.84 1.47
C ASN A 260 10.27 -17.08 0.78
N PHE A 261 10.16 -18.16 1.52
CA PHE A 261 9.64 -19.46 1.02
C PHE A 261 8.11 -19.48 0.85
N PHE A 262 7.39 -18.45 1.31
CA PHE A 262 5.95 -18.27 1.06
C PHE A 262 5.66 -16.87 0.53
N PRO A 263 4.48 -16.66 -0.11
CA PRO A 263 4.12 -15.36 -0.67
C PRO A 263 4.04 -14.30 0.43
N THR A 264 4.89 -13.27 0.36
CA THR A 264 4.93 -12.18 1.33
C THR A 264 5.67 -10.97 0.76
N GLY A 265 5.57 -9.82 1.45
CA GLY A 265 6.31 -8.61 1.20
C GLY A 265 6.45 -7.80 2.49
N TYR A 266 7.67 -7.58 2.94
CA TYR A 266 8.00 -6.78 4.13
C TYR A 266 9.22 -5.91 3.88
N GLY A 267 9.18 -4.65 4.35
CA GLY A 267 10.33 -3.77 4.50
C GLY A 267 10.85 -3.78 5.93
N PHE A 268 12.13 -4.04 6.10
CA PHE A 268 12.83 -4.01 7.38
C PHE A 268 14.03 -3.06 7.33
N SER A 269 14.61 -2.74 8.47
CA SER A 269 15.82 -1.92 8.54
C SER A 269 16.96 -2.56 7.76
N GLY A 270 17.28 -2.01 6.59
CA GLY A 270 18.35 -2.48 5.73
C GLY A 270 18.03 -3.68 4.83
N TYR A 271 16.80 -4.20 4.82
CA TYR A 271 16.44 -5.24 3.86
C TYR A 271 14.94 -5.32 3.56
N THR A 272 14.61 -5.90 2.41
CA THR A 272 13.22 -6.28 2.07
C THR A 272 13.11 -7.80 1.94
N LEU A 273 11.98 -8.36 2.40
CA LEU A 273 11.68 -9.79 2.32
C LEU A 273 10.52 -10.00 1.37
N MET A 274 10.75 -10.71 0.27
CA MET A 274 9.75 -10.92 -0.79
C MET A 274 9.61 -12.41 -1.12
N GLY A 275 8.38 -12.88 -1.30
CA GLY A 275 8.15 -14.26 -1.76
C GLY A 275 8.70 -14.51 -3.17
N GLY A 276 9.25 -15.70 -3.43
CA GLY A 276 9.92 -16.03 -4.70
C GLY A 276 9.05 -15.85 -5.94
N ARG A 277 7.73 -16.01 -5.84
CA ARG A 277 6.79 -15.70 -6.95
C ARG A 277 6.77 -14.21 -7.30
N VAL A 278 6.87 -13.35 -6.29
CA VAL A 278 6.90 -11.88 -6.46
C VAL A 278 8.21 -11.49 -7.12
N LEU A 279 9.35 -12.01 -6.63
CA LEU A 279 10.67 -11.73 -7.18
C LEU A 279 10.80 -12.06 -8.67
N ARG A 280 10.08 -13.07 -9.17
CA ARG A 280 10.09 -13.44 -10.59
C ARG A 280 9.29 -12.49 -11.49
N LEU A 281 8.48 -11.59 -10.95
CA LEU A 281 7.73 -10.63 -11.74
C LEU A 281 8.67 -9.56 -12.30
N PRO A 282 8.68 -9.33 -13.62
CA PRO A 282 9.71 -8.51 -14.28
C PRO A 282 9.65 -7.02 -13.91
N PHE A 283 8.61 -6.56 -13.27
CA PHE A 283 8.40 -5.15 -12.92
C PHE A 283 8.75 -4.80 -11.47
N ILE A 284 8.95 -5.77 -10.59
CA ILE A 284 9.24 -5.54 -9.17
C ILE A 284 10.48 -4.67 -8.96
N PRO A 285 11.61 -4.89 -9.67
CA PRO A 285 12.78 -4.02 -9.54
C PRO A 285 12.53 -2.54 -9.85
N GLU A 286 11.50 -2.23 -10.66
CA GLU A 286 11.17 -0.86 -11.07
C GLU A 286 9.92 -0.28 -10.36
N THR A 287 9.27 -1.05 -9.49
CA THR A 287 8.04 -0.63 -8.81
C THR A 287 8.14 -0.82 -7.30
N SER A 288 8.03 -2.04 -6.79
CA SER A 288 8.02 -2.30 -5.36
C SER A 288 9.40 -2.13 -4.71
N LEU A 289 10.48 -2.50 -5.39
CA LEU A 289 11.84 -2.39 -4.84
C LEU A 289 12.22 -0.95 -4.44
N PRO A 290 12.01 0.11 -5.28
CA PRO A 290 12.30 1.49 -4.86
C PRO A 290 11.46 1.93 -3.66
N HIS A 291 10.21 1.51 -3.55
CA HIS A 291 9.35 1.78 -2.40
C HIS A 291 9.98 1.22 -1.11
N GLU A 292 10.41 -0.06 -1.11
CA GLU A 292 11.06 -0.69 0.03
C GLU A 292 12.40 -0.04 0.38
N ILE A 293 13.16 0.38 -0.62
CA ILE A 293 14.42 1.07 -0.37
C ILE A 293 14.19 2.42 0.30
N VAL A 294 13.16 3.18 -0.12
CA VAL A 294 12.81 4.47 0.50
C VAL A 294 12.39 4.33 1.95
N HIS A 295 11.77 3.21 2.32
CA HIS A 295 11.51 2.91 3.74
C HIS A 295 12.77 2.85 4.61
N SER A 296 13.96 2.74 4.03
CA SER A 296 15.21 2.88 4.80
C SER A 296 15.39 4.29 5.37
N TRP A 297 14.86 5.33 4.72
CA TRP A 297 14.84 6.70 5.25
C TRP A 297 13.56 6.95 6.05
N TRP A 298 12.39 6.60 5.50
CA TRP A 298 11.08 6.88 6.09
C TRP A 298 10.48 5.61 6.69
N GLY A 299 10.31 5.59 8.01
CA GLY A 299 9.83 4.45 8.78
C GLY A 299 10.95 3.68 9.51
N ASN A 300 12.12 3.48 8.91
CA ASN A 300 13.25 2.81 9.54
C ASN A 300 14.39 3.78 9.91
N GLY A 301 14.68 4.77 9.06
CA GLY A 301 15.66 5.82 9.34
C GLY A 301 15.10 6.92 10.23
N VAL A 302 13.93 7.43 9.92
CA VAL A 302 13.10 8.27 10.79
C VAL A 302 11.90 7.44 11.22
N LEU A 303 11.80 7.15 12.50
CA LEU A 303 10.74 6.31 13.07
C LEU A 303 9.42 7.08 13.15
N VAL A 304 8.30 6.38 12.97
CA VAL A 304 6.97 6.99 13.01
C VAL A 304 6.45 7.07 14.43
N ASP A 305 6.08 8.26 14.89
CA ASP A 305 5.17 8.39 16.04
C ASP A 305 3.75 8.01 15.60
N VAL A 306 3.44 6.72 15.69
CA VAL A 306 2.15 6.18 15.26
C VAL A 306 0.95 6.77 16.03
N THR A 307 1.15 7.40 17.18
CA THR A 307 0.06 8.04 17.93
C THR A 307 -0.46 9.28 17.22
N SER A 308 0.38 9.94 16.44
CA SER A 308 0.04 11.12 15.63
C SER A 308 -0.41 10.79 14.19
N GLY A 309 -0.38 9.52 13.79
CA GLY A 309 -0.66 9.07 12.43
C GLY A 309 0.59 8.62 11.66
N ASN A 310 0.41 7.61 10.82
CA ASN A 310 1.49 7.10 9.97
C ASN A 310 1.64 7.95 8.70
N TRP A 311 2.55 8.91 8.71
CA TRP A 311 2.92 9.74 7.56
C TRP A 311 3.83 9.01 6.56
N CYS A 312 4.48 7.96 7.00
CA CYS A 312 5.56 7.30 6.29
C CYS A 312 5.10 6.69 4.96
N GLU A 313 3.96 6.01 4.93
CA GLU A 313 3.47 5.32 3.73
C GLU A 313 3.15 6.29 2.60
N GLY A 314 2.52 7.42 2.92
CA GLY A 314 2.22 8.46 1.94
C GLY A 314 3.48 9.14 1.41
N LEU A 315 4.44 9.44 2.28
CA LEU A 315 5.71 10.03 1.88
C LEU A 315 6.54 9.06 1.03
N THR A 316 6.59 7.79 1.40
CA THR A 316 7.26 6.74 0.61
C THR A 316 6.61 6.59 -0.75
N SER A 317 5.27 6.48 -0.81
CA SER A 317 4.54 6.41 -2.09
C SER A 317 4.78 7.65 -2.96
N TYR A 318 4.85 8.84 -2.35
CA TYR A 318 5.14 10.06 -3.08
C TYR A 318 6.56 10.09 -3.64
N THR A 319 7.56 9.79 -2.82
CA THR A 319 8.98 9.94 -3.18
C THR A 319 9.56 8.74 -3.94
N ALA A 320 8.90 7.58 -3.90
CA ALA A 320 9.24 6.42 -4.71
C ALA A 320 8.26 6.27 -5.89
N ASP A 321 7.01 5.87 -5.60
CA ASP A 321 6.08 5.42 -6.65
C ASP A 321 5.66 6.55 -7.60
N TYR A 322 5.24 7.69 -7.04
CA TYR A 322 4.82 8.85 -7.81
C TYR A 322 6.01 9.51 -8.52
N LEU A 323 7.13 9.75 -7.82
CA LEU A 323 8.29 10.43 -8.39
C LEU A 323 8.88 9.69 -9.61
N ILE A 324 8.86 8.37 -9.61
CA ILE A 324 9.26 7.54 -10.77
C ILE A 324 8.31 7.78 -11.95
N LYS A 325 7.00 7.93 -11.71
CA LYS A 325 6.03 8.23 -12.76
C LYS A 325 6.19 9.65 -13.31
N GLU A 326 6.40 10.62 -12.42
CA GLU A 326 6.64 12.01 -12.79
C GLU A 326 7.87 12.15 -13.69
N GLN A 327 8.95 11.43 -13.38
CA GLN A 327 10.16 11.43 -14.19
C GLN A 327 10.01 10.68 -15.53
N ALA A 328 9.09 9.73 -15.60
CA ALA A 328 8.83 9.02 -16.85
C ALA A 328 8.08 9.89 -17.86
N SER A 329 7.06 10.62 -17.44
CA SER A 329 6.36 11.63 -18.25
C SER A 329 5.29 12.38 -17.42
N SER A 330 4.91 13.59 -17.87
CA SER A 330 3.77 14.34 -17.32
C SER A 330 2.46 13.54 -17.37
N HIS A 331 2.23 12.81 -18.46
CA HIS A 331 1.07 11.94 -18.62
C HIS A 331 1.04 10.83 -17.56
N ALA A 332 2.17 10.15 -17.30
CA ALA A 332 2.24 9.11 -16.28
C ALA A 332 2.04 9.68 -14.86
N ALA A 333 2.50 10.90 -14.60
CA ALA A 333 2.25 11.61 -13.34
C ALA A 333 0.77 11.95 -13.16
N THR A 334 0.14 12.52 -14.19
CA THR A 334 -1.30 12.84 -14.18
C THR A 334 -2.15 11.57 -14.01
N ASP A 335 -1.81 10.49 -14.69
CA ASP A 335 -2.47 9.19 -14.54
C ASP A 335 -2.38 8.65 -13.12
N TYR A 336 -1.21 8.80 -12.47
CA TYR A 336 -1.04 8.37 -11.08
C TYR A 336 -1.93 9.18 -10.13
N ARG A 337 -1.92 10.52 -10.24
CA ARG A 337 -2.77 11.40 -9.41
C ARG A 337 -4.26 11.11 -9.63
N ARG A 338 -4.67 11.01 -10.91
CA ARG A 338 -6.06 10.65 -11.27
C ARG A 338 -6.47 9.31 -10.67
N GLN A 339 -5.58 8.31 -10.66
CA GLN A 339 -5.88 7.02 -10.04
C GLN A 339 -6.01 7.12 -8.51
N ALA A 340 -5.19 7.94 -7.84
CA ALA A 340 -5.31 8.20 -6.40
C ALA A 340 -6.68 8.82 -6.06
N LEU A 341 -7.11 9.82 -6.84
CA LEU A 341 -8.44 10.43 -6.66
C LEU A 341 -9.58 9.44 -6.92
N ARG A 342 -9.48 8.61 -7.97
CA ARG A 342 -10.46 7.56 -8.27
C ARG A 342 -10.56 6.53 -7.14
N ASN A 343 -9.43 6.04 -6.63
CA ASN A 343 -9.42 5.11 -5.51
C ASN A 343 -10.14 5.70 -4.30
N TYR A 344 -9.82 6.95 -3.93
CA TYR A 344 -10.48 7.60 -2.82
C TYR A 344 -11.98 7.78 -3.06
N ALA A 345 -12.37 8.25 -4.24
CA ALA A 345 -13.79 8.48 -4.57
C ALA A 345 -14.62 7.19 -4.58
N THR A 346 -14.01 6.06 -4.98
CA THR A 346 -14.72 4.77 -5.13
C THR A 346 -14.64 3.86 -3.91
N LEU A 347 -13.56 3.93 -3.11
CA LEU A 347 -13.31 2.99 -2.03
C LEU A 347 -13.57 3.58 -0.64
N VAL A 348 -13.71 4.91 -0.53
CA VAL A 348 -13.88 5.59 0.77
C VAL A 348 -15.26 6.21 0.83
N SER A 349 -16.12 5.64 1.68
CA SER A 349 -17.44 6.20 2.02
C SER A 349 -17.33 7.17 3.21
N PRO A 350 -18.37 7.97 3.51
CA PRO A 350 -18.39 8.80 4.71
C PRO A 350 -18.22 8.02 6.03
N ALA A 351 -18.62 6.74 6.04
CA ALA A 351 -18.49 5.86 7.22
C ALA A 351 -17.07 5.28 7.38
N THR A 352 -16.31 5.15 6.29
CA THR A 352 -14.96 4.57 6.29
C THR A 352 -13.86 5.62 6.22
N ASP A 353 -14.20 6.89 6.04
CA ASP A 353 -13.24 7.98 5.97
C ASP A 353 -12.76 8.45 7.34
N PHE A 354 -11.51 8.83 7.42
CA PHE A 354 -10.88 9.30 8.65
C PHE A 354 -9.70 10.25 8.35
N PRO A 355 -9.30 11.11 9.32
CA PRO A 355 -8.16 12.00 9.15
C PRO A 355 -6.82 11.24 9.13
N LEU A 356 -5.83 11.73 8.37
CA LEU A 356 -4.50 11.11 8.25
C LEU A 356 -3.79 10.97 9.62
N SER A 357 -4.05 11.88 10.56
CA SER A 357 -3.57 11.80 11.94
C SER A 357 -4.06 10.55 12.70
N ARG A 358 -5.07 9.83 12.17
CA ARG A 358 -5.55 8.55 12.71
C ARG A 358 -5.11 7.33 11.91
N PHE A 359 -4.47 7.51 10.76
CA PHE A 359 -3.98 6.38 9.99
C PHE A 359 -2.88 5.63 10.75
N ARG A 360 -2.97 4.31 10.81
CA ARG A 360 -1.97 3.45 11.47
C ARG A 360 -1.33 2.49 10.47
N SER A 361 -2.14 1.70 9.82
CA SER A 361 -1.74 0.72 8.82
C SER A 361 -2.89 0.42 7.88
N ARG A 362 -2.57 -0.21 6.76
CA ARG A 362 -3.54 -0.69 5.80
C ARG A 362 -4.19 -1.98 6.31
N THR A 363 -5.51 -2.02 6.40
CA THR A 363 -6.29 -3.21 6.78
C THR A 363 -7.28 -3.63 5.70
N ASP A 364 -7.66 -2.70 4.82
CA ASP A 364 -8.66 -2.86 3.78
C ASP A 364 -8.44 -1.83 2.65
N PRO A 365 -9.18 -1.89 1.54
CA PRO A 365 -9.04 -0.94 0.43
C PRO A 365 -9.28 0.53 0.80
N ALA A 366 -10.21 0.82 1.71
CA ALA A 366 -10.52 2.19 2.12
C ALA A 366 -9.37 2.79 2.95
N THR A 367 -8.85 2.06 3.93
CA THR A 367 -7.69 2.48 4.73
C THR A 367 -6.45 2.68 3.87
N LYS A 368 -6.28 1.89 2.80
CA LYS A 368 -5.23 2.11 1.81
C LYS A 368 -5.44 3.42 1.04
N ALA A 369 -6.65 3.67 0.54
CA ALA A 369 -6.94 4.88 -0.23
C ALA A 369 -6.74 6.15 0.61
N VAL A 370 -7.00 6.11 1.93
CA VAL A 370 -6.70 7.23 2.83
C VAL A 370 -5.20 7.30 3.15
N GLY A 371 -4.61 6.22 3.65
CA GLY A 371 -3.24 6.25 4.18
C GLY A 371 -2.15 6.38 3.12
N TYR A 372 -2.40 5.90 1.91
CA TYR A 372 -1.46 5.94 0.78
C TYR A 372 -1.86 6.99 -0.27
N ASP A 373 -3.05 6.86 -0.88
CA ASP A 373 -3.43 7.69 -2.03
C ASP A 373 -3.69 9.15 -1.61
N LYS A 374 -4.54 9.41 -0.58
CA LYS A 374 -4.74 10.75 -0.03
C LYS A 374 -3.44 11.35 0.50
N SER A 375 -2.67 10.58 1.28
CA SER A 375 -1.41 11.04 1.87
C SER A 375 -0.38 11.40 0.80
N THR A 376 -0.24 10.60 -0.28
CA THR A 376 0.58 10.94 -1.44
C THR A 376 0.18 12.27 -2.06
N MET A 377 -1.12 12.49 -2.25
CA MET A 377 -1.63 13.75 -2.79
C MET A 377 -1.41 14.93 -1.85
N VAL A 378 -1.45 14.73 -0.54
CA VAL A 378 -1.11 15.76 0.44
C VAL A 378 0.35 16.20 0.30
N PHE A 379 1.29 15.28 0.14
CA PHE A 379 2.69 15.61 -0.14
C PHE A 379 2.87 16.30 -1.50
N HIS A 380 2.10 15.89 -2.51
CA HIS A 380 2.10 16.54 -3.81
C HIS A 380 1.63 18.01 -3.69
N MET A 381 0.50 18.24 -3.03
CA MET A 381 0.00 19.61 -2.78
C MET A 381 0.95 20.43 -1.91
N LEU A 382 1.57 19.83 -0.89
CA LEU A 382 2.58 20.51 -0.06
C LEU A 382 3.77 20.97 -0.90
N ARG A 383 4.30 20.12 -1.79
CA ARG A 383 5.38 20.50 -2.71
C ARG A 383 4.97 21.66 -3.63
N LYS A 384 3.75 21.65 -4.14
CA LYS A 384 3.20 22.77 -4.94
C LYS A 384 3.07 24.04 -4.12
N GLU A 385 2.67 23.93 -2.85
CA GLU A 385 2.47 25.07 -1.94
C GLU A 385 3.79 25.74 -1.53
N VAL A 386 4.83 24.95 -1.22
CA VAL A 386 6.10 25.46 -0.72
C VAL A 386 7.14 25.68 -1.81
N GLY A 387 6.97 25.07 -2.97
CA GLY A 387 7.93 25.06 -4.08
C GLY A 387 8.93 23.90 -3.99
N GLU A 388 9.57 23.63 -5.13
CA GLU A 388 10.43 22.47 -5.34
C GLU A 388 11.61 22.44 -4.36
N ASP A 389 12.42 23.51 -4.34
CA ASP A 389 13.67 23.56 -3.56
C ASP A 389 13.39 23.47 -2.05
N ALA A 390 12.38 24.21 -1.58
CA ALA A 390 11.99 24.20 -0.17
C ALA A 390 11.46 22.84 0.26
N PHE A 391 10.74 22.13 -0.61
CA PHE A 391 10.23 20.80 -0.30
C PHE A 391 11.35 19.80 -0.06
N TRP A 392 12.30 19.70 -0.97
CA TRP A 392 13.42 18.76 -0.83
C TRP A 392 14.37 19.14 0.32
N ALA A 393 14.64 20.43 0.50
CA ALA A 393 15.45 20.91 1.64
C ALA A 393 14.79 20.58 2.98
N SER A 394 13.46 20.73 3.11
CA SER A 394 12.73 20.37 4.31
C SER A 394 12.80 18.88 4.62
N LEU A 395 12.73 18.01 3.61
CA LEU A 395 12.86 16.55 3.80
C LEU A 395 14.29 16.15 4.21
N GLN A 396 15.32 16.81 3.66
CA GLN A 396 16.72 16.58 4.06
C GLN A 396 16.95 17.01 5.50
N ASP A 397 16.43 18.17 5.89
CA ASP A 397 16.50 18.65 7.28
C ASP A 397 15.73 17.73 8.22
N PHE A 398 14.51 17.32 7.85
CA PHE A 398 13.70 16.39 8.64
C PHE A 398 14.43 15.07 8.88
N TYR A 399 15.06 14.49 7.85
CA TYR A 399 15.89 13.30 7.99
C TYR A 399 17.10 13.56 8.90
N GLY A 400 17.81 14.66 8.73
CA GLY A 400 18.98 15.01 9.54
C GLY A 400 18.66 15.15 11.03
N GLN A 401 17.54 15.79 11.37
CA GLN A 401 17.13 16.05 12.76
C GLN A 401 16.53 14.82 13.46
N PHE A 402 15.82 13.97 12.70
CA PHE A 402 15.05 12.86 13.27
C PHE A 402 15.65 11.47 12.96
N ARG A 403 16.86 11.40 12.42
CA ARG A 403 17.51 10.11 12.16
C ARG A 403 17.55 9.25 13.43
N PHE A 404 16.95 8.04 13.36
CA PHE A 404 16.75 7.09 14.46
C PHE A 404 15.98 7.64 15.66
N LYS A 405 15.11 8.61 15.42
CA LYS A 405 14.15 9.15 16.41
C LYS A 405 12.73 9.03 15.87
N HIS A 406 11.76 9.00 16.76
CA HIS A 406 10.35 9.11 16.39
C HIS A 406 10.01 10.53 15.95
N ALA A 407 9.22 10.63 14.90
CA ALA A 407 8.71 11.90 14.40
C ALA A 407 7.22 11.82 14.07
N SER A 408 6.51 12.88 14.39
CA SER A 408 5.10 13.08 14.16
C SER A 408 4.83 13.92 12.90
N TRP A 409 3.56 14.01 12.47
CA TRP A 409 3.13 15.00 11.48
C TRP A 409 3.47 16.44 11.88
N LYS A 410 3.43 16.77 13.20
CA LYS A 410 3.80 18.09 13.69
C LYS A 410 5.29 18.39 13.58
N ASP A 411 6.12 17.38 13.81
CA ASP A 411 7.57 17.52 13.62
C ASP A 411 7.90 17.78 12.14
N LEU A 412 7.24 17.05 11.24
CA LEU A 412 7.36 17.26 9.81
C LEU A 412 6.88 18.67 9.41
N GLN A 413 5.70 19.11 9.87
CA GLN A 413 5.19 20.48 9.67
C GLN A 413 6.21 21.51 10.10
N ALA A 414 6.76 21.37 11.31
CA ALA A 414 7.71 22.33 11.87
C ALA A 414 8.97 22.49 11.00
N ARG A 415 9.48 21.41 10.39
CA ARG A 415 10.62 21.50 9.47
C ARG A 415 10.28 22.26 8.19
N PHE A 416 9.08 22.04 7.64
CA PHE A 416 8.61 22.79 6.47
C PHE A 416 8.39 24.28 6.80
N GLU A 417 7.83 24.60 7.95
CA GLU A 417 7.65 26.00 8.41
C GLU A 417 8.97 26.71 8.62
N GLU A 418 9.96 26.02 9.20
CA GLU A 418 11.30 26.58 9.41
C GLU A 418 12.00 26.87 8.08
N GLN A 419 11.96 25.96 7.13
CA GLN A 419 12.59 26.14 5.80
C GLN A 419 11.92 27.23 4.95
N THR A 420 10.61 27.39 5.08
CA THR A 420 9.85 28.35 4.26
C THR A 420 9.67 29.71 4.91
N GLY A 421 9.87 29.82 6.23
CA GLY A 421 9.55 31.02 7.01
C GLY A 421 8.05 31.37 7.06
N ARG A 422 7.17 30.40 6.69
CA ARG A 422 5.72 30.60 6.63
C ARG A 422 5.00 29.59 7.52
N SER A 423 3.87 29.99 8.12
CA SER A 423 3.01 29.03 8.81
C SER A 423 2.27 28.15 7.78
N LEU A 424 2.28 26.85 8.01
CA LEU A 424 1.55 25.85 7.27
C LEU A 424 0.41 25.20 8.10
N ASP A 425 0.11 25.79 9.28
CA ASP A 425 -0.88 25.25 10.21
C ASP A 425 -2.27 25.07 9.56
N SER A 426 -2.73 26.02 8.73
CA SER A 426 -3.98 25.88 8.00
C SER A 426 -3.98 24.71 7.00
N PHE A 427 -2.86 24.50 6.31
CA PHE A 427 -2.66 23.37 5.40
C PHE A 427 -2.74 22.03 6.13
N PHE A 428 -1.94 21.85 7.19
CA PHE A 428 -1.91 20.58 7.93
C PHE A 428 -3.22 20.30 8.65
N ARG A 429 -3.86 21.29 9.28
CA ARG A 429 -5.20 21.12 9.87
C ARG A 429 -6.23 20.68 8.82
N GLN A 430 -6.18 21.25 7.62
CA GLN A 430 -7.14 20.92 6.56
C GLN A 430 -6.92 19.52 6.00
N TRP A 431 -5.67 19.10 5.77
CA TRP A 431 -5.38 17.89 5.03
C TRP A 431 -4.99 16.69 5.90
N VAL A 432 -4.44 16.92 7.10
CA VAL A 432 -3.99 15.87 8.01
C VAL A 432 -5.00 15.60 9.12
N ASP A 433 -5.54 16.67 9.75
CA ASP A 433 -6.41 16.52 10.93
C ASP A 433 -7.89 16.44 10.58
N ARG A 434 -8.27 16.67 9.34
CA ARG A 434 -9.64 16.62 8.86
C ARG A 434 -9.85 15.46 7.89
N GLN A 435 -10.95 14.75 8.07
CA GLN A 435 -11.43 13.78 7.08
C GLN A 435 -12.11 14.49 5.89
N GLY A 436 -12.32 13.76 4.80
CA GLY A 436 -13.01 14.28 3.61
C GLY A 436 -12.06 14.86 2.57
N ALA A 437 -12.68 15.39 1.54
CA ALA A 437 -12.09 16.10 0.41
C ALA A 437 -13.12 17.02 -0.21
N PRO A 438 -12.73 18.16 -0.83
CA PRO A 438 -13.67 19.03 -1.52
C PRO A 438 -14.30 18.31 -2.72
N GLN A 439 -15.58 18.56 -2.94
CA GLN A 439 -16.26 18.30 -4.21
C GLN A 439 -16.43 19.63 -4.93
N ILE A 440 -16.01 19.68 -6.18
CA ILE A 440 -15.95 20.93 -6.96
C ILE A 440 -16.72 20.72 -8.25
N ARG A 441 -17.43 21.79 -8.68
CA ARG A 441 -18.12 21.85 -9.97
C ARG A 441 -18.11 23.24 -10.54
N LEU A 442 -18.29 23.32 -11.84
CA LEU A 442 -18.52 24.54 -12.59
C LEU A 442 -20.02 24.79 -12.71
N GLU A 443 -20.45 26.03 -12.51
CA GLU A 443 -21.83 26.44 -12.67
C GLU A 443 -21.96 27.73 -13.52
N ASN A 444 -23.02 27.86 -14.32
CA ASN A 444 -23.35 29.03 -15.10
C ASN A 444 -22.22 29.55 -16.00
N VAL A 445 -21.44 28.63 -16.55
CA VAL A 445 -20.30 28.96 -17.42
C VAL A 445 -20.84 29.34 -18.80
N ARG A 446 -20.46 30.55 -19.28
CA ARG A 446 -20.87 31.08 -20.58
C ARG A 446 -19.78 31.93 -21.20
N GLN A 447 -19.85 32.07 -22.50
CA GLN A 447 -19.00 32.97 -23.29
C GLN A 447 -19.76 34.21 -23.68
N ILE A 448 -19.09 35.35 -23.68
CA ILE A 448 -19.61 36.66 -24.07
C ILE A 448 -18.57 37.31 -24.97
N GLU A 449 -18.91 37.49 -26.24
CA GLU A 449 -18.05 38.21 -27.19
C GLU A 449 -18.37 39.71 -27.15
N ASP A 450 -17.32 40.53 -27.04
CA ASP A 450 -17.43 41.98 -27.13
C ASP A 450 -16.14 42.56 -27.79
N SER A 451 -16.03 43.89 -27.84
CA SER A 451 -14.89 44.57 -28.44
C SER A 451 -13.52 44.28 -27.78
N ARG A 452 -13.51 43.67 -26.60
CA ARG A 452 -12.29 43.28 -25.88
C ARG A 452 -11.88 41.82 -26.16
N GLY A 453 -12.68 41.10 -26.91
CA GLY A 453 -12.51 39.67 -27.19
C GLY A 453 -13.60 38.81 -26.58
N CYS A 454 -13.30 37.55 -26.34
CA CYS A 454 -14.22 36.59 -25.70
C CYS A 454 -13.99 36.52 -24.20
N ARG A 455 -15.02 36.77 -23.41
CA ARG A 455 -15.05 36.65 -21.96
C ARG A 455 -15.70 35.33 -21.58
N THR A 456 -14.97 34.46 -20.95
CA THR A 456 -15.51 33.27 -20.30
C THR A 456 -15.81 33.59 -18.84
N VAL A 457 -17.08 33.59 -18.46
CA VAL A 457 -17.55 33.90 -17.10
C VAL A 457 -18.26 32.69 -16.52
N GLY A 458 -18.16 32.51 -15.21
CA GLY A 458 -18.81 31.39 -14.52
C GLY A 458 -18.52 31.37 -13.02
N ARG A 459 -18.94 30.30 -12.40
CA ARG A 459 -18.74 30.04 -10.98
C ARG A 459 -18.08 28.74 -10.76
N LEU A 460 -17.07 28.75 -9.89
CA LEU A 460 -16.50 27.55 -9.28
C LEU A 460 -17.15 27.35 -7.92
N VAL A 461 -17.74 26.19 -7.69
CA VAL A 461 -18.56 25.91 -6.51
C VAL A 461 -18.03 24.68 -5.79
N GLN A 462 -18.02 24.72 -4.47
CA GLN A 462 -17.76 23.56 -3.62
C GLN A 462 -18.88 23.32 -2.61
N ASP A 463 -19.07 22.06 -2.23
CA ASP A 463 -20.03 21.70 -1.21
C ASP A 463 -19.38 21.68 0.19
N LYS A 464 -20.19 21.79 1.24
CA LYS A 464 -19.68 21.67 2.61
C LYS A 464 -19.13 20.27 2.87
N PRO A 465 -18.04 20.17 3.62
CA PRO A 465 -17.30 21.21 4.34
C PRO A 465 -16.34 21.97 3.40
N PHE A 466 -16.29 23.30 3.49
CA PHE A 466 -15.46 24.12 2.62
C PHE A 466 -13.96 23.94 2.90
N TYR A 467 -13.18 23.96 1.82
CA TYR A 467 -11.73 23.89 1.80
C TYR A 467 -11.16 25.18 1.20
N ASP A 468 -10.02 25.62 1.70
CA ASP A 468 -9.24 26.69 1.07
C ASP A 468 -8.24 26.05 0.12
N VAL A 469 -8.51 26.17 -1.18
CA VAL A 469 -7.75 25.50 -2.22
C VAL A 469 -7.49 26.44 -3.39
N THR A 470 -6.35 26.25 -4.05
CA THR A 470 -6.03 26.88 -5.33
C THR A 470 -5.98 25.78 -6.40
N LEU A 471 -6.70 26.02 -7.50
CA LEU A 471 -6.71 25.10 -8.63
C LEU A 471 -6.59 25.87 -9.95
N GLU A 472 -6.25 25.16 -11.00
CA GLU A 472 -6.12 25.69 -12.34
C GLU A 472 -7.42 25.53 -13.12
N LEU A 473 -7.84 26.58 -13.82
CA LEU A 473 -8.80 26.56 -14.92
C LEU A 473 -8.02 26.56 -16.23
N ALA A 474 -8.08 25.49 -16.99
CA ALA A 474 -7.47 25.40 -18.31
C ALA A 474 -8.52 25.65 -19.41
N LEU A 475 -8.18 26.56 -20.32
CA LEU A 475 -8.98 26.86 -21.50
C LEU A 475 -8.26 26.31 -22.74
N ASP A 476 -8.96 25.55 -23.56
CA ASP A 476 -8.47 25.12 -24.87
C ASP A 476 -8.77 26.20 -25.90
N THR A 477 -7.72 26.81 -26.44
CA THR A 477 -7.81 27.89 -27.43
C THR A 477 -7.08 27.52 -28.71
N ASP A 478 -7.35 28.23 -29.81
CA ASP A 478 -6.65 28.02 -31.10
C ASP A 478 -5.14 28.20 -31.01
N ALA A 479 -4.66 28.98 -30.03
CA ALA A 479 -3.23 29.19 -29.74
C ALA A 479 -2.64 28.12 -28.79
N GLY A 480 -3.44 27.12 -28.40
CA GLY A 480 -3.11 26.08 -27.43
C GLY A 480 -3.76 26.29 -26.06
N PRO A 481 -3.53 25.37 -25.13
CA PRO A 481 -4.13 25.45 -23.79
C PRO A 481 -3.53 26.60 -22.96
N VAL A 482 -4.38 27.32 -22.24
CA VAL A 482 -3.99 28.42 -21.35
C VAL A 482 -4.59 28.21 -19.97
N GLY A 483 -3.74 28.20 -18.92
CA GLY A 483 -4.13 28.02 -17.54
C GLY A 483 -4.31 29.35 -16.80
N GLN A 484 -5.25 29.37 -15.84
CA GLN A 484 -5.39 30.43 -14.87
C GLN A 484 -5.68 29.84 -13.49
N SER A 485 -4.85 30.21 -12.50
CA SER A 485 -5.05 29.80 -11.10
C SER A 485 -6.19 30.56 -10.46
N ILE A 486 -7.05 29.84 -9.73
CA ILE A 486 -8.16 30.40 -8.96
C ILE A 486 -8.13 29.82 -7.54
N ARG A 487 -8.33 30.71 -6.55
CA ARG A 487 -8.53 30.32 -5.15
C ARG A 487 -10.02 30.18 -4.85
N LEU A 488 -10.38 29.07 -4.19
CA LEU A 488 -11.72 28.76 -3.72
C LEU A 488 -11.65 28.46 -2.23
N SER A 489 -12.12 29.38 -1.38
CA SER A 489 -12.10 29.25 0.09
C SER A 489 -13.49 29.21 0.70
N GLU A 490 -14.51 29.62 -0.06
CA GLU A 490 -15.89 29.66 0.34
C GLU A 490 -16.76 28.75 -0.56
N ARG A 491 -18.09 28.80 -0.41
CA ARG A 491 -19.00 27.99 -1.21
C ARG A 491 -18.82 28.20 -2.71
N LEU A 492 -18.57 29.43 -3.15
CA LEU A 492 -18.38 29.76 -4.55
C LEU A 492 -17.33 30.86 -4.75
N THR A 493 -16.68 30.82 -5.90
CA THR A 493 -15.86 31.92 -6.44
C THR A 493 -16.32 32.18 -7.87
N GLU A 494 -16.65 33.44 -8.19
CA GLU A 494 -16.92 33.87 -9.55
C GLU A 494 -15.61 34.10 -10.28
N PHE A 495 -15.59 33.76 -11.56
CA PHE A 495 -14.41 34.01 -12.41
C PHE A 495 -14.81 34.68 -13.73
N GLU A 496 -13.88 35.48 -14.25
CA GLU A 496 -13.91 36.08 -15.57
C GLU A 496 -12.51 35.93 -16.20
N ILE A 497 -12.48 35.31 -17.38
CA ILE A 497 -11.25 35.09 -18.14
C ILE A 497 -11.44 35.67 -19.53
N ILE A 498 -10.59 36.62 -19.90
CA ILE A 498 -10.69 37.32 -21.19
C ILE A 498 -9.60 36.75 -22.13
N ARG A 499 -10.00 36.40 -23.35
CA ARG A 499 -9.11 35.91 -24.41
C ARG A 499 -9.45 36.59 -25.74
N PRO A 500 -8.50 36.72 -26.68
CA PRO A 500 -8.78 37.27 -28.01
C PRO A 500 -9.85 36.51 -28.77
N THR A 501 -9.89 35.18 -28.64
CA THR A 501 -10.86 34.27 -29.27
C THR A 501 -11.56 33.43 -28.20
N CYS A 502 -12.75 32.96 -28.50
CA CYS A 502 -13.49 32.07 -27.62
C CYS A 502 -12.78 30.70 -27.51
N PRO A 503 -12.55 30.19 -26.28
CA PRO A 503 -12.05 28.86 -26.09
C PRO A 503 -13.05 27.79 -26.49
N ARG A 504 -12.59 26.63 -26.90
CA ARG A 504 -13.42 25.45 -27.24
C ARG A 504 -13.91 24.72 -26.01
N SER A 505 -13.10 24.72 -24.95
CA SER A 505 -13.47 24.10 -23.68
C SER A 505 -12.83 24.80 -22.48
N LEU A 506 -13.41 24.55 -21.31
CA LEU A 506 -12.89 24.93 -19.99
C LEU A 506 -12.89 23.72 -19.10
N ILE A 507 -11.76 23.45 -18.45
CA ILE A 507 -11.60 22.33 -17.51
C ILE A 507 -11.00 22.86 -16.21
N ALA A 508 -11.59 22.52 -15.07
CA ALA A 508 -11.03 22.81 -13.75
C ALA A 508 -10.18 21.62 -13.27
N ASP A 509 -8.97 21.91 -12.80
CA ASP A 509 -7.98 20.92 -12.33
C ASP A 509 -7.65 19.82 -13.37
N PRO A 510 -7.24 20.17 -14.60
CA PRO A 510 -7.07 19.24 -15.71
C PRO A 510 -6.01 18.16 -15.43
N ASP A 511 -4.97 18.53 -14.69
CA ASP A 511 -3.85 17.65 -14.33
C ASP A 511 -4.04 16.94 -12.99
N HIS A 512 -5.19 17.08 -12.34
CA HIS A 512 -5.49 16.46 -11.04
C HIS A 512 -4.44 16.79 -9.97
N HIS A 513 -4.03 18.06 -9.88
CA HIS A 513 -3.10 18.52 -8.85
C HIS A 513 -3.73 18.66 -7.47
N LEU A 514 -5.05 18.86 -7.40
CA LEU A 514 -5.80 19.00 -6.17
C LEU A 514 -6.32 17.64 -5.67
N PHE A 515 -6.10 17.33 -4.39
CA PHE A 515 -6.83 16.23 -3.77
C PHE A 515 -8.29 16.63 -3.58
N ARG A 516 -9.18 16.00 -4.33
CA ARG A 516 -10.63 16.23 -4.30
C ARG A 516 -11.39 14.93 -4.51
N ARG A 517 -12.63 14.90 -4.08
CA ARG A 517 -13.51 13.77 -4.39
C ARG A 517 -14.06 13.96 -5.79
N LEU A 518 -13.74 13.05 -6.67
CA LEU A 518 -14.31 13.02 -8.01
C LEU A 518 -15.80 12.68 -7.92
N SER A 519 -16.61 13.32 -8.75
CA SER A 519 -18.01 12.92 -8.92
C SER A 519 -18.12 11.63 -9.74
N PRO A 520 -19.21 10.88 -9.62
CA PRO A 520 -19.43 9.70 -10.44
C PRO A 520 -19.26 9.98 -11.94
N GLU A 521 -19.72 11.14 -12.43
CA GLU A 521 -19.65 11.55 -13.83
C GLU A 521 -18.21 11.71 -14.33
N GLU A 522 -17.26 12.05 -13.45
CA GLU A 522 -15.85 12.19 -13.79
C GLU A 522 -15.11 10.84 -13.94
N MET A 523 -15.75 9.73 -13.60
CA MET A 523 -15.10 8.43 -13.54
C MET A 523 -15.87 7.39 -14.34
N PRO A 524 -15.23 6.53 -15.15
CA PRO A 524 -15.88 5.33 -15.61
C PRO A 524 -16.12 4.39 -14.42
N PRO A 525 -17.24 3.67 -14.36
CA PRO A 525 -17.40 2.60 -13.38
C PRO A 525 -16.36 1.50 -13.61
N THR A 526 -15.80 0.97 -12.52
CA THR A 526 -14.68 0.03 -12.57
C THR A 526 -14.87 -1.12 -11.57
N VAL A 527 -13.99 -2.10 -11.59
CA VAL A 527 -13.92 -3.14 -10.55
C VAL A 527 -13.90 -2.51 -9.15
N ASN A 528 -13.15 -1.42 -8.94
CA ASN A 528 -13.12 -0.73 -7.64
C ASN A 528 -14.45 -0.06 -7.30
N THR A 529 -15.24 0.39 -8.26
CA THR A 529 -16.57 0.94 -8.00
C THR A 529 -17.50 -0.14 -7.41
N LEU A 530 -17.43 -1.37 -7.92
CA LEU A 530 -18.16 -2.49 -7.32
C LEU A 530 -17.64 -2.84 -5.92
N ARG A 531 -16.32 -2.87 -5.73
CA ARG A 531 -15.69 -3.16 -4.43
C ARG A 531 -16.00 -2.11 -3.35
N GLY A 532 -16.19 -0.87 -3.75
CA GLY A 532 -16.54 0.24 -2.86
C GLY A 532 -18.05 0.44 -2.66
N SER A 533 -18.89 -0.43 -3.22
CA SER A 533 -20.34 -0.33 -3.07
C SER A 533 -20.78 -0.72 -1.66
N ASP A 534 -21.58 0.12 -1.01
CA ASP A 534 -22.12 -0.13 0.34
C ASP A 534 -23.05 -1.35 0.40
N SER A 535 -23.75 -1.64 -0.70
CA SER A 535 -24.63 -2.81 -0.85
C SER A 535 -24.71 -3.25 -2.32
N VAL A 536 -24.83 -4.54 -2.54
CA VAL A 536 -24.92 -5.16 -3.86
C VAL A 536 -26.02 -6.22 -3.86
N VAL A 537 -26.90 -6.18 -4.86
CA VAL A 537 -27.80 -7.30 -5.16
C VAL A 537 -27.11 -8.16 -6.21
N MET A 538 -26.83 -9.40 -5.83
CA MET A 538 -26.18 -10.39 -6.68
C MET A 538 -27.24 -11.32 -7.27
N VAL A 539 -27.41 -11.27 -8.57
CA VAL A 539 -28.38 -12.06 -9.34
C VAL A 539 -27.65 -13.26 -9.94
N ILE A 540 -28.07 -14.47 -9.56
CA ILE A 540 -27.48 -15.71 -10.04
C ILE A 540 -28.30 -16.20 -11.23
N ALA A 541 -27.68 -16.28 -12.41
CA ALA A 541 -28.32 -16.75 -13.62
C ALA A 541 -28.68 -18.25 -13.53
N ASP A 542 -29.91 -18.61 -13.87
CA ASP A 542 -30.46 -19.98 -13.73
C ASP A 542 -29.65 -21.01 -14.53
N ARG A 543 -29.04 -20.60 -15.65
CA ARG A 543 -28.17 -21.44 -16.48
C ARG A 543 -26.94 -22.01 -15.77
N LEU A 544 -26.50 -21.44 -14.67
CA LEU A 544 -25.35 -21.92 -13.86
C LEU A 544 -25.75 -23.08 -12.93
N GLY A 545 -27.05 -23.33 -12.73
CA GLY A 545 -27.56 -24.37 -11.85
C GLY A 545 -26.98 -24.29 -10.43
N GLN A 546 -26.75 -25.44 -9.81
CA GLN A 546 -26.20 -25.52 -8.43
C GLN A 546 -24.80 -24.91 -8.26
N ARG A 547 -24.03 -24.77 -9.32
CA ARG A 547 -22.67 -24.16 -9.27
C ARG A 547 -22.73 -22.64 -9.15
N GLY A 548 -23.85 -22.00 -9.54
CA GLY A 548 -24.01 -20.56 -9.51
C GLY A 548 -23.79 -19.96 -8.13
N GLU A 549 -24.36 -20.54 -7.09
CA GLU A 549 -24.19 -20.07 -5.69
C GLU A 549 -22.74 -20.20 -5.22
N THR A 550 -22.07 -21.30 -5.57
CA THR A 550 -20.65 -21.50 -5.21
C THR A 550 -19.76 -20.42 -5.84
N ILE A 551 -19.95 -20.15 -7.14
CA ILE A 551 -19.23 -19.10 -7.86
C ILE A 551 -19.54 -17.73 -7.24
N ALA A 552 -20.80 -17.45 -6.93
CA ALA A 552 -21.25 -16.20 -6.32
C ALA A 552 -20.56 -15.94 -4.96
N LEU A 553 -20.52 -16.94 -4.09
CA LEU A 553 -19.86 -16.86 -2.78
C LEU A 553 -18.37 -16.64 -2.91
N GLN A 554 -17.68 -17.43 -3.73
CA GLN A 554 -16.23 -17.30 -3.95
C GLN A 554 -15.87 -15.94 -4.56
N PHE A 555 -16.66 -15.45 -5.52
CA PHE A 555 -16.44 -14.16 -6.15
C PHE A 555 -16.69 -13.01 -5.17
N SER A 556 -17.76 -13.08 -4.37
CA SER A 556 -18.06 -12.08 -3.32
C SER A 556 -16.93 -11.99 -2.30
N GLU A 557 -16.40 -13.12 -1.84
CA GLU A 557 -15.27 -13.18 -0.92
C GLU A 557 -14.00 -12.59 -1.56
N ALA A 558 -13.68 -13.00 -2.80
CA ALA A 558 -12.51 -12.49 -3.52
C ALA A 558 -12.58 -10.98 -3.75
N MET A 559 -13.76 -10.44 -4.03
CA MET A 559 -14.01 -9.01 -4.23
C MET A 559 -14.03 -8.22 -2.91
N GLY A 560 -14.21 -8.88 -1.78
CA GLY A 560 -14.36 -8.24 -0.46
C GLY A 560 -15.67 -7.47 -0.31
N LEU A 561 -16.78 -7.97 -0.88
CA LEU A 561 -18.10 -7.35 -0.79
C LEU A 561 -18.71 -7.59 0.59
N GLY A 562 -19.02 -6.51 1.32
CA GLY A 562 -19.47 -6.62 2.72
C GLY A 562 -20.97 -6.86 2.91
N ASN A 563 -21.83 -6.31 2.08
CA ASN A 563 -23.28 -6.38 2.18
C ASN A 563 -23.89 -6.85 0.85
N VAL A 564 -24.04 -8.16 0.72
CA VAL A 564 -24.53 -8.80 -0.50
C VAL A 564 -25.86 -9.51 -0.23
N ARG A 565 -26.89 -9.16 -1.00
CA ARG A 565 -28.14 -9.89 -1.08
C ARG A 565 -28.13 -10.76 -2.33
N MET A 566 -28.13 -12.08 -2.18
CA MET A 566 -28.20 -13.03 -3.31
C MET A 566 -29.66 -13.32 -3.65
N VAL A 567 -29.98 -13.34 -4.94
CA VAL A 567 -31.28 -13.71 -5.50
C VAL A 567 -31.07 -14.58 -6.74
N HIS A 568 -31.96 -15.54 -7.01
CA HIS A 568 -31.97 -16.27 -8.27
C HIS A 568 -32.63 -15.42 -9.37
N GLU A 569 -32.25 -15.64 -10.61
CA GLU A 569 -32.79 -14.89 -11.74
C GLU A 569 -34.31 -15.00 -11.85
N ALA A 570 -34.89 -16.18 -11.54
CA ALA A 570 -36.34 -16.40 -11.53
C ALA A 570 -37.08 -15.47 -10.53
N ASP A 571 -36.42 -15.05 -9.44
CA ASP A 571 -37.01 -14.19 -8.41
C ASP A 571 -36.60 -12.72 -8.59
N PHE A 572 -35.82 -12.41 -9.62
CA PHE A 572 -35.33 -11.05 -9.91
C PHE A 572 -36.39 -10.22 -10.65
N ILE A 573 -36.76 -9.09 -10.09
CA ILE A 573 -37.68 -8.13 -10.71
C ILE A 573 -36.91 -6.87 -11.11
N ALA A 574 -36.72 -6.67 -12.40
CA ALA A 574 -35.93 -5.57 -12.94
C ALA A 574 -36.41 -4.17 -12.49
N ALA A 575 -37.71 -3.99 -12.28
CA ALA A 575 -38.29 -2.72 -11.81
C ALA A 575 -37.93 -2.40 -10.34
N GLU A 576 -37.63 -3.39 -9.51
CA GLU A 576 -37.22 -3.19 -8.11
C GLU A 576 -35.71 -2.91 -8.00
N ALA A 577 -34.97 -3.12 -9.07
CA ALA A 577 -33.53 -3.03 -9.12
C ALA A 577 -32.99 -1.62 -9.45
N GLU A 578 -33.88 -0.66 -9.77
CA GLU A 578 -33.45 0.69 -10.19
C GLU A 578 -32.65 1.47 -9.13
N ALA A 579 -32.81 1.16 -7.84
CA ALA A 579 -32.21 1.91 -6.74
C ALA A 579 -30.98 1.23 -6.10
N VAL A 580 -30.46 0.14 -6.68
CA VAL A 580 -29.39 -0.68 -6.09
C VAL A 580 -28.26 -0.98 -7.07
N ASN A 581 -27.07 -1.26 -6.53
CA ASN A 581 -25.98 -1.81 -7.34
C ASN A 581 -26.25 -3.28 -7.64
N LEU A 582 -26.11 -3.66 -8.91
CA LEU A 582 -26.37 -5.02 -9.38
C LEU A 582 -25.09 -5.73 -9.76
N LEU A 583 -25.02 -7.03 -9.47
CA LEU A 583 -23.98 -7.92 -9.97
C LEU A 583 -24.60 -9.21 -10.47
N PHE A 584 -24.53 -9.46 -11.77
CA PHE A 584 -24.97 -10.70 -12.37
C PHE A 584 -23.84 -11.73 -12.38
N ILE A 585 -24.11 -12.90 -11.84
CA ILE A 585 -23.25 -14.08 -11.91
C ILE A 585 -23.82 -15.01 -12.99
N GLY A 586 -23.14 -15.07 -14.13
CA GLY A 586 -23.66 -15.67 -15.36
C GLY A 586 -24.48 -14.67 -16.18
N LEU A 587 -24.59 -14.94 -17.48
CA LEU A 587 -25.42 -14.15 -18.40
C LEU A 587 -26.90 -14.40 -18.11
N PRO A 588 -27.69 -13.35 -17.80
CA PRO A 588 -29.12 -13.53 -17.57
C PRO A 588 -29.87 -13.93 -18.87
N ASP A 589 -30.94 -14.68 -18.73
CA ASP A 589 -31.84 -15.03 -19.84
C ASP A 589 -32.91 -13.94 -20.08
N GLN A 590 -33.19 -13.11 -19.08
CA GLN A 590 -34.19 -12.03 -19.16
C GLN A 590 -33.73 -10.90 -20.10
N PRO A 591 -34.48 -10.55 -21.18
CA PRO A 591 -34.07 -9.51 -22.11
C PRO A 591 -33.94 -8.11 -21.48
N GLU A 592 -34.72 -7.84 -20.44
CA GLU A 592 -34.64 -6.58 -19.67
C GLU A 592 -33.32 -6.44 -18.94
N ALA A 593 -32.81 -7.50 -18.33
CA ALA A 593 -31.53 -7.52 -17.65
C ALA A 593 -30.37 -7.36 -18.65
N LEU A 594 -30.45 -7.95 -19.84
CA LEU A 594 -29.44 -7.78 -20.88
C LEU A 594 -29.32 -6.35 -21.41
N ARG A 595 -30.42 -5.55 -21.38
CA ARG A 595 -30.40 -4.13 -21.79
C ARG A 595 -29.62 -3.21 -20.82
N LEU A 596 -29.30 -3.71 -19.62
CA LEU A 596 -28.51 -2.96 -18.64
C LEU A 596 -27.03 -2.85 -19.03
N PHE A 597 -26.56 -3.71 -19.96
CA PHE A 597 -25.15 -3.76 -20.36
C PHE A 597 -24.89 -3.02 -21.69
N PRO A 598 -23.65 -2.49 -21.86
CA PRO A 598 -23.23 -1.89 -23.13
C PRO A 598 -23.37 -2.87 -24.30
N ARG A 599 -23.91 -2.38 -25.43
CA ARG A 599 -24.16 -3.21 -26.63
C ARG A 599 -22.88 -3.72 -27.28
N ASP A 600 -21.77 -3.01 -27.11
CA ASP A 600 -20.44 -3.34 -27.66
C ASP A 600 -19.89 -4.67 -27.13
N LEU A 601 -20.46 -5.20 -26.06
CA LEU A 601 -20.05 -6.49 -25.49
C LEU A 601 -20.65 -7.69 -26.24
N ALA A 602 -21.63 -7.49 -27.14
CA ALA A 602 -22.29 -8.53 -27.98
C ALA A 602 -22.61 -9.82 -27.21
N LEU A 603 -23.22 -9.68 -26.02
CA LEU A 603 -23.42 -10.77 -25.06
C LEU A 603 -24.37 -11.85 -25.58
N VAL A 604 -23.88 -13.06 -25.73
CA VAL A 604 -24.69 -14.28 -26.04
C VAL A 604 -24.25 -15.44 -25.14
N PRO A 605 -25.08 -16.50 -24.97
CA PRO A 605 -24.78 -17.57 -24.01
C PRO A 605 -23.44 -18.29 -24.17
N LYS A 606 -22.88 -18.32 -25.37
CA LYS A 606 -21.66 -19.07 -25.72
C LYS A 606 -20.53 -18.17 -26.26
N ALA A 607 -20.71 -16.85 -26.27
CA ALA A 607 -19.70 -15.93 -26.76
C ALA A 607 -19.93 -14.50 -26.22
N PHE A 608 -18.92 -13.65 -26.33
CA PHE A 608 -19.00 -12.21 -26.08
C PHE A 608 -17.91 -11.50 -26.86
N ASP A 609 -18.06 -10.19 -27.05
CA ASP A 609 -17.04 -9.33 -27.59
C ASP A 609 -16.47 -8.41 -26.50
N ALA A 610 -15.15 -8.14 -26.53
CA ALA A 610 -14.52 -7.19 -25.65
C ALA A 610 -13.30 -6.55 -26.33
N GLY A 611 -13.23 -5.22 -26.32
CA GLY A 611 -12.11 -4.49 -26.90
C GLY A 611 -11.88 -4.81 -28.40
N GLY A 612 -12.93 -5.05 -29.16
CA GLY A 612 -12.88 -5.39 -30.58
C GLY A 612 -12.42 -6.83 -30.88
N GLN A 613 -12.39 -7.72 -29.88
CA GLN A 613 -12.05 -9.13 -30.04
C GLN A 613 -13.23 -10.00 -29.64
N HIS A 614 -13.39 -11.11 -30.35
CA HIS A 614 -14.42 -12.13 -30.14
C HIS A 614 -13.90 -13.27 -29.25
N PHE A 615 -14.71 -13.76 -28.30
CA PHE A 615 -14.40 -14.79 -27.31
C PHE A 615 -15.52 -15.83 -27.33
N ASP A 616 -15.20 -17.09 -27.66
CA ASP A 616 -16.15 -18.22 -27.76
C ASP A 616 -15.57 -19.53 -27.19
N GLY A 617 -14.39 -19.49 -26.59
CA GLY A 617 -13.74 -20.64 -25.97
C GLY A 617 -14.31 -20.99 -24.60
N SER A 618 -14.38 -22.26 -24.25
CA SER A 618 -14.85 -22.71 -22.91
C SER A 618 -14.02 -22.16 -21.75
N GLY A 619 -12.77 -21.71 -21.97
CA GLY A 619 -11.90 -21.08 -20.99
C GLY A 619 -12.11 -19.55 -20.85
N ASP A 620 -13.09 -18.98 -21.60
CA ASP A 620 -13.27 -17.53 -21.66
C ASP A 620 -14.23 -17.00 -20.58
N VAL A 621 -13.86 -15.83 -20.04
CA VAL A 621 -14.63 -15.11 -19.01
C VAL A 621 -14.58 -13.62 -19.30
N LEU A 622 -15.76 -12.99 -19.31
CA LEU A 622 -15.92 -11.54 -19.27
C LEU A 622 -16.30 -11.09 -17.86
N PHE A 623 -15.62 -10.05 -17.38
CA PHE A 623 -16.09 -9.24 -16.27
C PHE A 623 -16.26 -7.80 -16.75
N ALA A 624 -17.43 -7.21 -16.54
CA ALA A 624 -17.70 -5.83 -16.90
C ALA A 624 -18.49 -5.11 -15.81
N VAL A 625 -18.20 -3.82 -15.62
CA VAL A 625 -18.94 -2.90 -14.74
C VAL A 625 -19.37 -1.71 -15.59
N ALA A 626 -20.65 -1.40 -15.60
CA ALA A 626 -21.23 -0.27 -16.33
C ALA A 626 -22.10 0.58 -15.41
N ARG A 627 -22.44 1.81 -15.85
CA ARG A 627 -23.47 2.62 -15.17
C ARG A 627 -24.82 1.97 -15.34
N HIS A 628 -25.63 2.04 -14.27
CA HIS A 628 -27.03 1.65 -14.40
C HIS A 628 -27.75 2.68 -15.30
N PRO A 629 -28.41 2.26 -16.41
CA PRO A 629 -28.97 3.20 -17.39
C PRO A 629 -30.11 4.08 -16.83
N GLY A 630 -30.81 3.63 -15.78
CA GLY A 630 -31.92 4.37 -15.16
C GLY A 630 -31.52 5.23 -13.96
N GLN A 631 -30.31 5.09 -13.43
CA GLN A 631 -29.88 5.75 -12.17
C GLN A 631 -28.40 6.15 -12.22
N SER A 632 -28.10 7.42 -12.25
CA SER A 632 -26.75 7.96 -12.45
C SER A 632 -25.73 7.59 -11.35
N GLY A 633 -26.18 7.20 -10.15
CA GLY A 633 -25.33 6.85 -9.00
C GLY A 633 -25.04 5.34 -8.87
N ASN A 634 -25.80 4.48 -9.54
CA ASN A 634 -25.71 3.02 -9.40
C ASN A 634 -24.95 2.37 -10.55
N ILE A 635 -24.47 1.16 -10.30
CA ILE A 635 -23.73 0.36 -11.29
C ILE A 635 -24.44 -0.98 -11.54
N VAL A 636 -24.17 -1.52 -12.71
CA VAL A 636 -24.46 -2.91 -13.08
C VAL A 636 -23.16 -3.61 -13.44
N ALA A 637 -22.92 -4.77 -12.86
CA ALA A 637 -21.76 -5.59 -13.12
C ALA A 637 -22.16 -6.98 -13.61
N LEU A 638 -21.31 -7.61 -14.41
CA LEU A 638 -21.52 -8.92 -15.00
C LEU A 638 -20.25 -9.75 -14.89
N LEU A 639 -20.37 -10.95 -14.36
CA LEU A 639 -19.40 -12.03 -14.50
C LEU A 639 -19.98 -13.08 -15.47
N HIS A 640 -19.72 -12.93 -16.77
CA HIS A 640 -20.12 -13.90 -17.78
C HIS A 640 -19.02 -14.92 -18.00
N THR A 641 -19.32 -16.19 -17.77
CA THR A 641 -18.38 -17.29 -17.96
C THR A 641 -18.93 -18.29 -18.97
N LEU A 642 -18.07 -18.79 -19.85
CA LEU A 642 -18.43 -19.80 -20.81
C LEU A 642 -18.28 -21.24 -20.27
N SER A 643 -17.64 -21.40 -19.10
CA SER A 643 -17.66 -22.62 -18.28
C SER A 643 -17.48 -22.28 -16.79
N THR A 644 -17.87 -23.19 -15.91
CA THR A 644 -17.73 -23.03 -14.45
C THR A 644 -16.27 -23.04 -14.00
N GLU A 645 -15.42 -23.83 -14.67
CA GLU A 645 -13.98 -23.93 -14.41
C GLU A 645 -13.25 -22.61 -14.75
N ALA A 646 -13.68 -21.94 -15.80
CA ALA A 646 -13.13 -20.64 -16.20
C ALA A 646 -13.46 -19.55 -15.16
N ALA A 647 -14.67 -19.58 -14.56
CA ALA A 647 -15.05 -18.67 -13.49
C ALA A 647 -14.12 -18.78 -12.26
N ASP A 648 -13.85 -19.99 -11.80
CA ASP A 648 -12.96 -20.26 -10.65
C ASP A 648 -11.55 -19.70 -10.87
N GLN A 649 -11.04 -19.80 -12.11
CA GLN A 649 -9.71 -19.29 -12.45
C GLN A 649 -9.63 -17.76 -12.53
N ALA A 650 -10.71 -17.10 -12.99
CA ALA A 650 -10.76 -15.67 -13.18
C ALA A 650 -11.13 -14.91 -11.88
N ALA A 651 -12.01 -15.46 -11.05
CA ALA A 651 -12.59 -14.81 -9.88
C ALA A 651 -11.53 -14.22 -8.94
N LEU A 652 -10.47 -14.97 -8.62
CA LEU A 652 -9.38 -14.51 -7.75
C LEU A 652 -8.47 -13.45 -8.37
N LYS A 653 -8.53 -13.28 -9.71
CA LYS A 653 -7.66 -12.32 -10.43
C LYS A 653 -8.34 -10.98 -10.67
N ILE A 654 -9.67 -10.96 -10.82
CA ILE A 654 -10.45 -9.74 -11.12
C ILE A 654 -10.17 -8.61 -10.12
N PRO A 655 -10.11 -8.82 -8.78
CA PRO A 655 -9.83 -7.75 -7.82
C PRO A 655 -8.51 -7.01 -8.05
N HIS A 656 -7.52 -7.65 -8.70
CA HIS A 656 -6.24 -7.02 -9.03
C HIS A 656 -6.33 -5.98 -10.17
N TYR A 657 -7.47 -5.96 -10.88
CA TYR A 657 -7.71 -5.06 -12.01
C TYR A 657 -8.63 -3.89 -11.63
N GLY A 658 -8.57 -3.41 -10.39
CA GLY A 658 -9.47 -2.44 -9.78
C GLY A 658 -9.81 -1.20 -10.61
N ARG A 659 -8.90 -0.72 -11.46
CA ARG A 659 -9.04 0.49 -12.28
C ARG A 659 -9.73 0.30 -13.64
N TYR A 660 -10.08 -0.92 -14.01
CA TYR A 660 -10.65 -1.22 -15.33
C TYR A 660 -12.16 -1.44 -15.24
N SER A 661 -12.86 -1.08 -16.30
CA SER A 661 -14.32 -1.24 -16.43
C SER A 661 -14.70 -2.61 -16.96
N TYR A 662 -13.87 -3.17 -17.85
CA TYR A 662 -14.09 -4.50 -18.40
C TYR A 662 -12.78 -5.27 -18.56
N LEU A 663 -12.90 -6.59 -18.45
CA LEU A 663 -11.79 -7.56 -18.47
C LEU A 663 -12.25 -8.79 -19.25
N ALA A 664 -11.42 -9.30 -20.15
CA ALA A 664 -11.60 -10.62 -20.73
C ALA A 664 -10.42 -11.53 -20.36
N PHE A 665 -10.73 -12.76 -20.00
CA PHE A 665 -9.75 -13.80 -19.66
C PHE A 665 -9.97 -14.99 -20.59
N SER A 666 -8.85 -15.65 -20.97
CA SER A 666 -8.87 -16.98 -21.61
C SER A 666 -7.94 -17.89 -20.83
N ASP A 667 -8.42 -19.06 -20.42
CA ASP A 667 -7.69 -20.02 -19.61
C ASP A 667 -7.04 -19.38 -18.38
N GLY A 668 -7.81 -18.52 -17.70
CA GLY A 668 -7.37 -17.78 -16.53
C GLY A 668 -6.31 -16.69 -16.79
N SER A 669 -5.90 -16.42 -18.03
CA SER A 669 -4.97 -15.35 -18.39
C SER A 669 -5.73 -14.14 -18.93
N ASN A 670 -5.44 -12.94 -18.39
CA ASN A 670 -6.07 -11.71 -18.89
C ASN A 670 -5.63 -11.41 -20.33
N ARG A 671 -6.57 -11.28 -21.25
CA ARG A 671 -6.39 -10.96 -22.66
C ARG A 671 -6.71 -9.49 -22.94
N ILE A 672 -7.84 -9.01 -22.43
CA ILE A 672 -8.33 -7.66 -22.63
C ILE A 672 -8.59 -7.01 -21.28
N LYS A 673 -8.32 -5.72 -21.21
CA LYS A 673 -8.71 -4.83 -20.12
C LYS A 673 -8.89 -3.41 -20.66
N GLY A 674 -9.99 -2.76 -20.31
CA GLY A 674 -10.31 -1.42 -20.76
C GLY A 674 -11.18 -0.65 -19.78
N THR A 675 -11.38 0.62 -20.09
CA THR A 675 -12.27 1.52 -19.35
C THR A 675 -13.23 2.19 -20.33
N TRP A 676 -14.46 2.44 -19.89
CA TRP A 676 -15.41 3.25 -20.66
C TRP A 676 -14.92 4.69 -20.75
N GLU A 677 -15.31 5.39 -21.81
CA GLU A 677 -15.05 6.82 -21.94
C GLU A 677 -15.89 7.63 -20.96
N VAL A 678 -15.32 8.72 -20.47
CA VAL A 678 -16.02 9.73 -19.66
C VAL A 678 -16.45 10.83 -20.60
N ILE A 679 -17.75 10.99 -20.81
CA ILE A 679 -18.31 11.95 -21.76
C ILE A 679 -18.66 13.27 -21.07
N ASP A 680 -19.20 13.22 -19.86
CA ASP A 680 -19.62 14.38 -19.06
C ASP A 680 -18.79 14.51 -17.79
N SER A 681 -18.55 15.77 -17.39
CA SER A 681 -17.86 16.07 -16.13
C SER A 681 -18.35 17.40 -15.59
N PRO A 682 -18.73 17.51 -14.30
CA PRO A 682 -19.16 18.77 -13.70
C PRO A 682 -18.04 19.81 -13.57
N VAL A 683 -16.79 19.42 -13.83
CA VAL A 683 -15.63 20.33 -13.86
C VAL A 683 -15.17 20.65 -15.28
N MET A 684 -16.00 20.33 -16.29
CA MET A 684 -15.66 20.59 -17.70
C MET A 684 -16.88 21.19 -18.43
N VAL A 685 -16.61 22.16 -19.29
CA VAL A 685 -17.60 22.71 -20.24
C VAL A 685 -16.98 22.70 -21.64
N ARG A 686 -17.73 22.23 -22.62
CA ARG A 686 -17.36 22.24 -24.06
C ARG A 686 -18.35 23.13 -24.83
N TRP A 687 -17.84 23.90 -25.76
CA TRP A 687 -18.61 24.75 -26.64
C TRP A 687 -18.54 24.37 -28.12
N ASP A 688 -17.84 23.27 -28.44
CA ASP A 688 -17.82 22.78 -29.81
C ASP A 688 -19.19 22.26 -30.24
N PRO A 689 -19.75 22.73 -31.38
CA PRO A 689 -21.07 22.32 -31.85
C PRO A 689 -21.13 20.90 -32.40
N ASP A 690 -20.00 20.25 -32.67
CA ASP A 690 -19.98 18.88 -33.19
C ASP A 690 -19.48 17.87 -32.13
N PRO A 691 -20.35 16.98 -31.65
CA PRO A 691 -19.87 15.75 -31.03
C PRO A 691 -19.02 14.98 -32.04
N PRO A 692 -17.97 14.24 -31.62
CA PRO A 692 -17.19 13.45 -32.56
C PRO A 692 -18.14 12.58 -33.38
N ASN A 693 -18.10 12.79 -34.66
CA ASN A 693 -18.93 12.13 -35.65
C ASN A 693 -18.66 10.61 -35.58
N ASN A 694 -19.59 9.91 -34.96
CA ASN A 694 -19.63 8.46 -34.97
C ASN A 694 -20.08 7.99 -36.37
N GLN A 695 -19.39 8.47 -37.41
CA GLN A 695 -19.55 7.95 -38.76
C GLN A 695 -18.64 6.73 -38.89
N GLY A 696 -19.34 5.63 -38.99
CA GLY A 696 -18.83 4.30 -39.15
C GLY A 696 -17.65 4.17 -40.11
N ALA A 697 -16.85 3.20 -39.80
CA ALA A 697 -15.97 2.60 -40.76
C ALA A 697 -16.77 2.25 -42.01
N PRO A 698 -16.22 2.47 -43.22
CA PRO A 698 -16.83 2.06 -44.45
C PRO A 698 -16.93 0.53 -44.55
N PRO A 699 -17.83 0.00 -45.37
CA PRO A 699 -18.23 -1.40 -45.43
C PRO A 699 -17.13 -2.38 -45.73
#